data_e6a7446b7eb124196d930f789d6e09b8
#
_entry.id   e6a7446b7eb124196d930f789d6e09b8
#
_cell.length_a   1.000
_cell.length_b   1.000
_cell.length_c   1.000
_cell.angle_alpha   90.00
_cell.angle_beta   90.00
_cell.angle_gamma   90.00
#
_symmetry.space_group_name_H-M   'P 1'
#
loop_
_entity.id
_entity.type
_entity.pdbx_description
1 polymer ?
#
loop_
_entity_poly.entity_id
_entity_poly.type
_entity_poly.pdbx_seq_one_letter_code
_entity_poly.pdbx_strand_id
1 'polypeptide(L)'
;MLGLTLRSEFKGRRLKGTAIELTNQNNTGATQIAASEFLRITYPTADVLKTIEAAGPSQGRPITLKGERGQGKSHLMAALYHAFSDNPATRQWLDHWATLLENDKLKSIPLRSGLHVISESLHRQRYRHLWDLVFDNHPQGAYCKGKWESAGDKKTDIPSDEILLELFRHTPTALILDEFQTWYDGLTNTKQYPWRSWAFNFIQILSEIAKEHPDLLVLVVSVRNGNTDAFQQIQRVNPIIIDFKGPSAKHDRLRLLLHRLFENRLQVGNPQIESLISEHIAEFFRLRDTAPAEQDRMRTEFVEAWPFAPHLMQLLEDQVLMATHAQETRDLIRVLADLYKRRGENAAIITAADFRLDDEDSGIAALLDSVANQHHAKLREKAIRNLEAVKDAVAGTGQGLPHLEEIIAALWLRSLAEVNQAGADQATLQIDVTRDKKVDDNAFQVELASIVENSFNIHEDGNRYIFKEEENPQAKLIASARNDKLFKDDEDKTHLAKEVRYVIGGNTDVATRFRVIVLPQYWRSDPWSKIDESENPTHWDDRIPLLVVPEPPSKIDATLGEWLRDNLQSLRNTVRFLLPQDGSTNVFADRDLVVLARCVFLAEKWKAQNPEYGRLQTKYQRELRDILKARFDRFAIISNWNFQEPKNCRFTIESHKAEGTKIPDAIDKHIIDHLFIPEDFEDFILTAAPNNEPVGKLMKELKEPRPGGKDCIAWLGETLVKERIIRLCARGLIAINLRGMEYLQVEDGETEDVAWKRMRGKLGTGKHLDETHVLLPQNVPATGGVGTLDGGQQGTLFPGGGVTTPTQTGGATPISPVGGDGGMTPTGGSQPGSIFGGGGPYIPLNFPATSALNLLGKIESNGITPGSQLKALNLRVDKLTGAQLQDIIKKLPDGMTYELGVEKEQTQ
;
A
#
# COMPACT_ATOMS: atom_id res chain seq x y z
N MET A 1 25.53 3.61 -25.46
CA MET A 1 26.29 2.40 -25.09
C MET A 1 27.33 2.05 -26.16
N LEU A 2 28.57 2.22 -25.93
CA LEU A 2 29.80 1.78 -26.65
C LEU A 2 29.62 1.05 -28.01
N GLY A 3 28.62 1.43 -28.83
CA GLY A 3 28.39 0.85 -30.17
C GLY A 3 27.92 -0.62 -30.19
N LEU A 4 27.36 -1.12 -29.09
CA LEU A 4 26.89 -2.51 -29.00
C LEU A 4 25.70 -2.77 -29.93
N THR A 5 25.77 -3.82 -30.75
CA THR A 5 24.80 -4.08 -31.81
C THR A 5 24.05 -5.39 -31.55
N LEU A 6 22.71 -5.31 -31.41
CA LEU A 6 21.83 -6.48 -31.36
C LEU A 6 21.90 -7.27 -32.69
N ARG A 7 21.84 -8.59 -32.57
CA ARG A 7 21.72 -9.46 -33.77
C ARG A 7 20.40 -9.21 -34.51
N SER A 8 20.39 -9.45 -35.80
CA SER A 8 19.28 -9.15 -36.71
C SER A 8 17.96 -9.83 -36.28
N GLU A 9 18.04 -11.05 -35.73
CA GLU A 9 16.87 -11.80 -35.26
C GLU A 9 16.10 -11.14 -34.14
N PHE A 10 16.75 -10.22 -33.39
CA PHE A 10 16.15 -9.48 -32.28
C PHE A 10 15.74 -8.05 -32.63
N LYS A 11 15.99 -7.56 -33.85
CA LYS A 11 15.66 -6.19 -34.27
C LYS A 11 14.16 -5.99 -34.60
N GLY A 12 13.42 -7.08 -34.84
CA GLY A 12 11.99 -7.02 -35.20
C GLY A 12 11.07 -6.63 -34.05
N ARG A 13 9.86 -6.17 -34.40
CA ARG A 13 8.83 -5.76 -33.42
C ARG A 13 8.28 -6.94 -32.61
N ARG A 14 8.21 -8.14 -33.21
CA ARG A 14 7.89 -9.41 -32.55
C ARG A 14 9.12 -10.30 -32.63
N LEU A 15 9.65 -10.67 -31.50
CA LEU A 15 10.71 -11.65 -31.44
C LEU A 15 10.17 -12.99 -31.94
N LYS A 16 10.51 -13.34 -33.15
CA LYS A 16 10.22 -14.67 -33.71
C LYS A 16 10.95 -15.70 -32.86
N GLY A 17 10.31 -16.84 -32.65
CA GLY A 17 10.74 -17.92 -31.78
C GLY A 17 12.25 -18.10 -31.63
N THR A 18 12.76 -17.85 -30.46
CA THR A 18 14.16 -18.08 -30.07
C THR A 18 14.47 -19.56 -29.86
N ALA A 19 13.46 -20.43 -30.04
CA ALA A 19 13.64 -21.88 -29.93
C ALA A 19 14.40 -22.42 -31.13
N ILE A 20 15.52 -23.05 -30.86
CA ILE A 20 16.23 -23.85 -31.81
C ILE A 20 15.62 -25.25 -31.75
N GLU A 21 14.93 -25.66 -32.82
CA GLU A 21 14.46 -27.02 -33.01
C GLU A 21 15.53 -27.75 -33.78
N LEU A 22 15.88 -28.97 -33.37
CA LEU A 22 16.86 -29.77 -34.04
C LEU A 22 16.42 -30.07 -35.49
N THR A 23 15.21 -30.65 -35.64
CA THR A 23 14.53 -30.88 -36.90
C THR A 23 13.13 -30.34 -36.86
N ASN A 24 12.59 -29.82 -37.98
CA ASN A 24 11.19 -29.38 -38.04
C ASN A 24 10.50 -29.77 -39.37
N GLN A 25 9.16 -29.65 -39.44
CA GLN A 25 8.36 -30.03 -40.59
C GLN A 25 8.60 -29.16 -41.83
N ASN A 26 9.09 -27.95 -41.64
CA ASN A 26 9.25 -26.97 -42.71
C ASN A 26 10.68 -26.86 -43.22
N ASN A 27 11.54 -27.83 -42.90
CA ASN A 27 12.97 -27.83 -43.25
C ASN A 27 13.72 -26.54 -42.82
N THR A 28 13.30 -25.94 -41.70
CA THR A 28 13.94 -24.78 -41.10
C THR A 28 14.57 -25.10 -39.74
N GLY A 29 14.74 -26.38 -39.42
CA GLY A 29 15.42 -26.82 -38.19
C GLY A 29 16.89 -26.44 -38.19
N ALA A 30 17.52 -26.50 -37.03
CA ALA A 30 18.93 -26.15 -36.86
C ALA A 30 19.89 -26.97 -37.74
N THR A 31 19.52 -28.19 -38.03
CA THR A 31 20.29 -29.10 -38.93
C THR A 31 20.21 -28.71 -40.39
N GLN A 32 19.26 -27.82 -40.79
CA GLN A 32 19.09 -27.34 -42.16
C GLN A 32 19.77 -25.99 -42.43
N ILE A 33 20.26 -25.33 -41.37
CA ILE A 33 21.03 -24.09 -41.46
C ILE A 33 22.46 -24.45 -41.84
N ALA A 34 23.14 -23.64 -42.64
CA ALA A 34 24.55 -23.85 -42.95
C ALA A 34 25.40 -23.87 -41.66
N ALA A 35 26.36 -24.80 -41.57
CA ALA A 35 27.19 -24.97 -40.40
C ALA A 35 27.88 -23.67 -39.94
N SER A 36 28.42 -22.91 -40.87
CA SER A 36 29.04 -21.61 -40.58
C SER A 36 28.10 -20.58 -39.99
N GLU A 37 26.83 -20.56 -40.43
CA GLU A 37 25.82 -19.65 -39.93
C GLU A 37 25.33 -20.07 -38.54
N PHE A 38 25.08 -21.37 -38.32
CA PHE A 38 24.70 -21.91 -37.03
C PHE A 38 25.80 -21.73 -35.97
N LEU A 39 27.04 -22.09 -36.31
CA LEU A 39 28.18 -21.98 -35.41
C LEU A 39 28.52 -20.52 -35.07
N ARG A 40 28.23 -19.55 -35.94
CA ARG A 40 28.38 -18.12 -35.65
C ARG A 40 27.57 -17.66 -34.46
N ILE A 41 26.40 -18.25 -34.20
CA ILE A 41 25.56 -17.95 -33.06
C ILE A 41 25.80 -18.90 -31.87
N THR A 42 26.71 -19.85 -31.99
CA THR A 42 27.05 -20.81 -30.95
C THR A 42 28.24 -20.31 -30.14
N TYR A 43 28.07 -20.18 -28.84
CA TYR A 43 29.15 -19.89 -27.91
C TYR A 43 29.82 -21.20 -27.46
N PRO A 44 31.16 -21.30 -27.38
CA PRO A 44 31.87 -22.51 -26.96
C PRO A 44 31.83 -22.67 -25.42
N THR A 45 30.67 -22.99 -24.89
CA THR A 45 30.54 -23.32 -23.48
C THR A 45 31.34 -24.56 -23.12
N ALA A 46 31.71 -24.73 -21.84
CA ALA A 46 32.39 -25.95 -21.39
C ALA A 46 31.60 -27.21 -21.75
N ASP A 47 30.27 -27.17 -21.72
CA ASP A 47 29.41 -28.30 -22.09
C ASP A 47 29.46 -28.59 -23.59
N VAL A 48 29.45 -27.56 -24.45
CA VAL A 48 29.59 -27.72 -25.90
C VAL A 48 30.95 -28.34 -26.24
N LEU A 49 32.03 -27.79 -25.68
CA LEU A 49 33.39 -28.27 -25.92
C LEU A 49 33.59 -29.72 -25.43
N LYS A 50 33.17 -30.01 -24.19
CA LYS A 50 33.21 -31.34 -23.60
C LYS A 50 32.42 -32.35 -24.41
N THR A 51 31.30 -31.96 -24.98
CA THR A 51 30.46 -32.84 -25.78
C THR A 51 31.12 -33.15 -27.14
N ILE A 52 31.72 -32.14 -27.80
CA ILE A 52 32.46 -32.32 -29.04
C ILE A 52 33.67 -33.24 -28.80
N GLU A 53 34.42 -33.02 -27.74
CA GLU A 53 35.55 -33.87 -27.32
C GLU A 53 35.10 -35.28 -26.99
N ALA A 54 33.98 -35.45 -26.25
CA ALA A 54 33.38 -36.73 -25.91
C ALA A 54 32.92 -37.53 -27.13
N ALA A 55 32.56 -36.85 -28.22
CA ALA A 55 32.18 -37.44 -29.49
C ALA A 55 33.35 -37.72 -30.41
N GLY A 56 34.55 -37.44 -29.98
CA GLY A 56 35.80 -37.65 -30.75
C GLY A 56 36.14 -39.14 -31.03
N PRO A 57 37.13 -39.38 -31.89
CA PRO A 57 37.43 -40.74 -32.40
C PRO A 57 37.84 -41.77 -31.34
N SER A 58 38.37 -41.32 -30.22
CA SER A 58 38.91 -42.19 -29.15
C SER A 58 37.94 -42.46 -27.99
N GLN A 59 36.71 -41.95 -28.07
CA GLN A 59 35.72 -42.07 -26.99
C GLN A 59 34.66 -43.11 -27.31
N GLY A 60 34.49 -44.11 -26.44
CA GLY A 60 33.58 -45.23 -26.65
C GLY A 60 32.45 -45.29 -25.63
N ARG A 61 31.73 -44.19 -25.44
CA ARG A 61 30.58 -44.18 -24.52
C ARG A 61 29.44 -43.32 -25.11
N PRO A 62 28.20 -43.78 -24.94
CA PRO A 62 27.05 -42.93 -25.28
C PRO A 62 27.12 -41.58 -24.53
N ILE A 63 26.58 -40.51 -25.14
CA ILE A 63 26.51 -39.16 -24.58
C ILE A 63 25.07 -38.91 -24.18
N THR A 64 24.84 -38.54 -22.93
CA THR A 64 23.53 -38.23 -22.42
C THR A 64 23.48 -36.76 -21.98
N LEU A 65 22.60 -35.99 -22.61
CA LEU A 65 22.33 -34.60 -22.24
C LEU A 65 21.17 -34.56 -21.25
N LYS A 66 21.47 -34.25 -19.99
CA LYS A 66 20.48 -34.20 -18.91
C LYS A 66 20.15 -32.77 -18.57
N GLY A 67 18.85 -32.39 -18.59
CA GLY A 67 18.40 -31.04 -18.21
C GLY A 67 16.94 -30.76 -18.59
N GLU A 68 16.35 -29.76 -17.96
CA GLU A 68 14.97 -29.35 -18.22
C GLU A 68 14.78 -28.76 -19.64
N ARG A 69 13.52 -28.47 -19.99
CA ARG A 69 13.21 -27.79 -21.26
C ARG A 69 13.79 -26.37 -21.26
N GLY A 70 14.28 -25.93 -22.42
CA GLY A 70 14.79 -24.55 -22.57
C GLY A 70 16.26 -24.35 -22.19
N GLN A 71 16.95 -25.35 -21.65
CA GLN A 71 18.35 -25.22 -21.17
C GLN A 71 19.41 -25.33 -22.29
N GLY A 72 19.01 -25.48 -23.53
CA GLY A 72 19.97 -25.50 -24.69
C GLY A 72 20.38 -26.88 -25.20
N LYS A 73 19.78 -27.98 -24.74
CA LYS A 73 20.09 -29.36 -25.22
C LYS A 73 20.01 -29.49 -26.75
N SER A 74 18.90 -29.02 -27.33
CA SER A 74 18.71 -29.07 -28.81
C SER A 74 19.74 -28.23 -29.56
N HIS A 75 20.18 -27.10 -29.00
CA HIS A 75 21.25 -26.28 -29.54
C HIS A 75 22.59 -27.02 -29.53
N LEU A 76 22.92 -27.68 -28.44
CA LEU A 76 24.15 -28.48 -28.33
C LEU A 76 24.13 -29.69 -29.28
N MET A 77 22.98 -30.36 -29.42
CA MET A 77 22.81 -31.45 -30.38
C MET A 77 22.99 -30.97 -31.84
N ALA A 78 22.47 -29.79 -32.15
CA ALA A 78 22.70 -29.17 -33.47
C ALA A 78 24.18 -28.81 -33.69
N ALA A 79 24.88 -28.35 -32.68
CA ALA A 79 26.33 -28.12 -32.77
C ALA A 79 27.11 -29.40 -33.05
N LEU A 80 26.73 -30.51 -32.40
CA LEU A 80 27.29 -31.84 -32.72
C LEU A 80 26.97 -32.31 -34.14
N TYR A 81 25.72 -32.13 -34.60
CA TYR A 81 25.33 -32.42 -35.96
C TYR A 81 26.25 -31.72 -36.94
N HIS A 82 26.48 -30.42 -36.75
CA HIS A 82 27.38 -29.65 -37.62
C HIS A 82 28.85 -30.07 -37.44
N ALA A 83 29.29 -30.44 -36.25
CA ALA A 83 30.62 -30.94 -36.00
C ALA A 83 30.90 -32.25 -36.74
N PHE A 84 29.91 -33.12 -36.91
CA PHE A 84 30.03 -34.38 -37.71
C PHE A 84 29.84 -34.19 -39.21
N SER A 85 28.92 -33.26 -39.60
CA SER A 85 28.56 -33.06 -41.00
C SER A 85 29.52 -32.14 -41.76
N ASP A 86 30.11 -31.13 -41.04
CA ASP A 86 31.02 -30.14 -41.63
C ASP A 86 32.20 -29.85 -40.70
N ASN A 87 33.17 -30.75 -40.73
CA ASN A 87 34.38 -30.59 -39.93
C ASN A 87 35.19 -29.33 -40.29
N PRO A 88 35.33 -28.90 -41.55
CA PRO A 88 36.01 -27.66 -41.90
C PRO A 88 35.44 -26.42 -41.22
N ALA A 89 34.10 -26.24 -41.30
CA ALA A 89 33.43 -25.12 -40.64
C ALA A 89 33.58 -25.18 -39.12
N THR A 90 33.48 -26.39 -38.53
CA THR A 90 33.67 -26.55 -37.06
C THR A 90 35.11 -26.25 -36.64
N ARG A 91 36.12 -26.68 -37.44
CA ARG A 91 37.53 -26.36 -37.16
C ARG A 91 37.76 -24.86 -37.24
N GLN A 92 37.23 -24.18 -38.26
CA GLN A 92 37.34 -22.72 -38.36
C GLN A 92 36.70 -22.02 -37.19
N TRP A 93 35.56 -22.51 -36.71
CA TRP A 93 34.88 -21.98 -35.52
C TRP A 93 35.73 -22.18 -34.26
N LEU A 94 36.33 -23.37 -34.04
CA LEU A 94 37.21 -23.63 -32.90
C LEU A 94 38.47 -22.75 -32.93
N ASP A 95 39.09 -22.58 -34.11
CA ASP A 95 40.28 -21.74 -34.28
C ASP A 95 39.98 -20.26 -34.04
N HIS A 96 38.84 -19.78 -34.49
CA HIS A 96 38.36 -18.43 -34.19
C HIS A 96 38.20 -18.21 -32.67
N TRP A 97 37.52 -19.12 -31.98
CA TRP A 97 37.33 -19.00 -30.56
C TRP A 97 38.59 -19.22 -29.74
N ALA A 98 39.49 -20.05 -30.18
CA ALA A 98 40.79 -20.21 -29.57
C ALA A 98 41.58 -18.89 -29.53
N THR A 99 41.52 -18.15 -30.62
CA THR A 99 42.14 -16.81 -30.70
C THR A 99 41.42 -15.79 -29.80
N LEU A 100 40.09 -15.79 -29.81
CA LEU A 100 39.27 -14.81 -29.09
C LEU A 100 39.31 -15.00 -27.58
N LEU A 101 39.38 -16.25 -27.10
CA LEU A 101 39.44 -16.60 -25.69
C LEU A 101 40.86 -16.85 -25.18
N GLU A 102 41.89 -16.67 -26.04
CA GLU A 102 43.30 -16.93 -25.72
C GLU A 102 43.52 -18.35 -25.19
N ASN A 103 42.80 -19.33 -25.77
CA ASN A 103 42.79 -20.72 -25.32
C ASN A 103 43.16 -21.70 -26.44
N ASP A 104 44.46 -21.96 -26.56
CA ASP A 104 44.98 -22.85 -27.64
C ASP A 104 44.49 -24.32 -27.52
N LYS A 105 43.99 -24.77 -26.37
CA LYS A 105 43.40 -26.11 -26.21
C LYS A 105 42.22 -26.34 -27.16
N LEU A 106 41.50 -25.32 -27.57
CA LEU A 106 40.41 -25.42 -28.53
C LEU A 106 40.89 -25.90 -29.90
N LYS A 107 42.09 -25.51 -30.34
CA LYS A 107 42.69 -25.94 -31.58
C LYS A 107 43.02 -27.43 -31.60
N SER A 108 43.22 -28.04 -30.43
CA SER A 108 43.61 -29.44 -30.30
C SER A 108 42.42 -30.40 -30.14
N ILE A 109 41.18 -29.91 -30.04
CA ILE A 109 39.99 -30.75 -29.91
C ILE A 109 39.86 -31.66 -31.13
N PRO A 110 39.84 -33.00 -30.96
CA PRO A 110 39.74 -33.91 -32.09
C PRO A 110 38.32 -33.90 -32.65
N LEU A 111 38.19 -33.70 -33.97
CA LEU A 111 36.94 -33.81 -34.70
C LEU A 111 36.86 -35.14 -35.42
N ARG A 112 35.67 -35.75 -35.36
CA ARG A 112 35.42 -37.04 -36.03
C ARG A 112 34.79 -36.79 -37.40
N SER A 113 35.32 -37.42 -38.41
CA SER A 113 34.85 -37.31 -39.81
C SER A 113 34.34 -38.64 -40.33
N GLY A 114 33.60 -38.60 -41.42
CA GLY A 114 33.18 -39.83 -42.13
C GLY A 114 31.98 -40.54 -41.52
N LEU A 115 31.23 -39.86 -40.66
CA LEU A 115 29.99 -40.37 -40.08
C LEU A 115 28.77 -39.95 -40.93
N HIS A 116 27.84 -40.88 -41.11
CA HIS A 116 26.49 -40.58 -41.53
C HIS A 116 25.69 -40.10 -40.32
N VAL A 117 25.08 -38.91 -40.39
CA VAL A 117 24.42 -38.34 -39.23
C VAL A 117 22.89 -38.48 -39.36
N ILE A 118 22.31 -39.20 -38.39
CA ILE A 118 20.85 -39.32 -38.24
C ILE A 118 20.45 -38.53 -37.03
N SER A 119 19.62 -37.52 -37.20
CA SER A 119 19.13 -36.66 -36.11
C SER A 119 17.60 -36.53 -36.14
N GLU A 120 16.94 -36.71 -34.99
CA GLU A 120 15.46 -36.60 -34.90
C GLU A 120 15.00 -36.04 -33.56
N SER A 121 13.94 -35.23 -33.63
CA SER A 121 13.21 -34.75 -32.47
C SER A 121 12.00 -35.67 -32.20
N LEU A 122 12.21 -36.65 -31.33
CA LEU A 122 11.30 -37.78 -31.13
C LEU A 122 9.93 -37.42 -30.57
N HIS A 123 9.79 -36.29 -29.89
CA HIS A 123 8.49 -35.84 -29.37
C HIS A 123 7.38 -35.69 -30.42
N ARG A 124 7.73 -35.62 -31.69
CA ARG A 124 6.81 -35.51 -32.83
C ARG A 124 6.15 -36.83 -33.22
N GLN A 125 6.58 -37.93 -32.58
CA GLN A 125 6.01 -39.26 -32.72
C GLN A 125 5.91 -39.75 -34.20
N ARG A 126 6.87 -39.36 -35.04
CA ARG A 126 6.91 -39.81 -36.42
C ARG A 126 7.18 -41.31 -36.53
N TYR A 127 7.91 -41.85 -35.57
CA TYR A 127 8.32 -43.26 -35.53
C TYR A 127 7.76 -43.94 -34.29
N ARG A 128 7.08 -45.06 -34.49
CA ARG A 128 6.65 -45.96 -33.40
C ARG A 128 7.80 -46.81 -32.91
N HIS A 129 8.61 -47.27 -33.84
CA HIS A 129 9.78 -48.07 -33.55
C HIS A 129 11.03 -47.22 -33.80
N LEU A 130 11.96 -47.25 -32.85
CA LEU A 130 13.21 -46.51 -32.99
C LEU A 130 14.10 -47.08 -34.11
N TRP A 131 13.96 -48.39 -34.43
CA TRP A 131 14.73 -49.02 -35.54
C TRP A 131 14.22 -48.54 -36.91
N ASP A 132 12.95 -48.17 -37.06
CA ASP A 132 12.48 -47.63 -38.32
C ASP A 132 13.16 -46.28 -38.60
N LEU A 133 13.34 -45.41 -37.56
CA LEU A 133 14.14 -44.22 -37.75
C LEU A 133 15.55 -44.52 -38.26
N VAL A 134 16.20 -45.52 -37.70
CA VAL A 134 17.57 -45.90 -38.12
C VAL A 134 17.58 -46.46 -39.53
N PHE A 135 16.73 -47.42 -39.84
CA PHE A 135 16.70 -48.05 -41.16
C PHE A 135 16.24 -47.10 -42.27
N ASP A 136 15.23 -46.28 -42.04
CA ASP A 136 14.69 -45.36 -43.06
C ASP A 136 15.65 -44.21 -43.39
N ASN A 137 16.56 -43.86 -42.50
CA ASN A 137 17.51 -42.77 -42.71
C ASN A 137 18.96 -43.21 -42.93
N HIS A 138 19.27 -44.52 -42.92
CA HIS A 138 20.62 -44.98 -43.13
C HIS A 138 20.76 -45.43 -44.58
N PRO A 139 21.92 -45.19 -45.29
CA PRO A 139 22.13 -45.56 -46.72
C PRO A 139 21.93 -47.07 -47.05
N GLN A 140 22.25 -47.95 -46.11
CA GLN A 140 22.05 -49.39 -46.22
C GLN A 140 20.85 -49.91 -45.41
N GLY A 141 20.02 -49.01 -44.91
CA GLY A 141 18.95 -49.37 -44.02
C GLY A 141 17.89 -50.26 -44.60
N ALA A 142 17.48 -50.02 -45.87
CA ALA A 142 16.55 -50.88 -46.60
C ALA A 142 17.08 -52.32 -46.77
N TYR A 143 18.33 -52.47 -47.03
CA TYR A 143 18.98 -53.76 -47.20
C TYR A 143 18.98 -54.52 -45.86
N CYS A 144 19.47 -53.94 -44.77
CA CYS A 144 19.56 -54.61 -43.50
C CYS A 144 18.17 -54.88 -42.91
N LYS A 145 17.20 -54.01 -43.11
CA LYS A 145 15.78 -54.19 -42.74
C LYS A 145 15.19 -55.40 -43.48
N GLY A 146 15.37 -55.45 -44.76
CA GLY A 146 14.92 -56.61 -45.58
C GLY A 146 15.54 -57.95 -45.15
N LYS A 147 16.82 -57.93 -44.77
CA LYS A 147 17.51 -59.08 -44.23
C LYS A 147 16.95 -59.53 -42.89
N TRP A 148 16.68 -58.60 -41.97
CA TRP A 148 16.06 -58.92 -40.73
C TRP A 148 14.60 -59.40 -40.89
N GLU A 149 13.80 -58.78 -41.72
CA GLU A 149 12.41 -59.15 -41.95
C GLU A 149 12.27 -60.52 -42.63
N SER A 150 13.22 -60.89 -43.47
CA SER A 150 13.24 -62.19 -44.23
C SER A 150 13.92 -63.35 -43.47
N ALA A 151 14.32 -63.15 -42.18
CA ALA A 151 15.05 -64.18 -41.43
C ALA A 151 14.18 -65.38 -40.98
N GLY A 152 12.89 -65.48 -41.39
CA GLY A 152 12.01 -66.58 -41.05
C GLY A 152 11.92 -66.85 -39.55
N ASP A 153 12.10 -68.13 -39.16
CA ASP A 153 12.02 -68.51 -37.72
C ASP A 153 13.15 -67.93 -36.85
N LYS A 154 14.16 -67.29 -37.47
CA LYS A 154 15.27 -66.66 -36.78
C LYS A 154 14.98 -65.13 -36.57
N LYS A 155 13.84 -64.67 -37.01
CA LYS A 155 13.47 -63.25 -36.83
C LYS A 155 13.23 -62.95 -35.35
N THR A 156 13.97 -62.01 -34.84
CA THR A 156 13.78 -61.47 -33.50
C THR A 156 12.69 -60.37 -33.51
N ASP A 157 12.02 -60.15 -32.42
CA ASP A 157 11.02 -59.07 -32.25
C ASP A 157 11.57 -57.67 -32.50
N ILE A 158 12.84 -57.49 -32.22
CA ILE A 158 13.61 -56.27 -32.49
C ILE A 158 14.86 -56.64 -33.29
N PRO A 159 15.43 -55.74 -34.10
CA PRO A 159 16.71 -56.02 -34.84
C PRO A 159 17.80 -56.37 -33.82
N SER A 160 18.55 -57.46 -34.15
CA SER A 160 19.70 -57.95 -33.37
C SER A 160 20.91 -57.00 -33.50
N ASP A 161 21.83 -57.12 -32.55
CA ASP A 161 23.10 -56.44 -32.55
C ASP A 161 23.90 -56.78 -33.85
N GLU A 162 23.87 -58.03 -34.36
CA GLU A 162 24.54 -58.48 -35.62
C GLU A 162 24.04 -57.65 -36.82
N ILE A 163 22.72 -57.44 -36.95
CA ILE A 163 22.12 -56.68 -38.04
C ILE A 163 22.53 -55.19 -37.97
N LEU A 164 22.56 -54.67 -36.78
CA LEU A 164 22.95 -53.25 -36.54
C LEU A 164 24.47 -53.07 -36.72
N LEU A 165 25.31 -54.03 -36.31
CA LEU A 165 26.74 -54.01 -36.57
C LEU A 165 27.04 -54.09 -38.06
N GLU A 166 26.32 -54.92 -38.80
CA GLU A 166 26.42 -54.97 -40.25
C GLU A 166 26.08 -53.64 -40.89
N LEU A 167 24.96 -53.04 -40.42
CA LEU A 167 24.51 -51.73 -40.91
C LEU A 167 25.58 -50.64 -40.67
N PHE A 168 26.12 -50.55 -39.49
CA PHE A 168 27.06 -49.47 -39.11
C PHE A 168 28.49 -49.75 -39.67
N ARG A 169 28.85 -51.00 -39.95
CA ARG A 169 30.10 -51.32 -40.65
C ARG A 169 30.10 -50.89 -42.10
N HIS A 170 28.93 -50.89 -42.74
CA HIS A 170 28.78 -50.30 -44.06
C HIS A 170 29.00 -48.83 -44.10
N THR A 171 28.41 -48.12 -43.11
CA THR A 171 28.56 -46.65 -42.97
C THR A 171 28.52 -46.31 -41.52
N PRO A 172 29.62 -45.89 -40.88
CA PRO A 172 29.64 -45.45 -39.51
C PRO A 172 28.67 -44.31 -39.29
N THR A 173 27.94 -44.32 -38.16
CA THR A 173 26.77 -43.45 -37.95
C THR A 173 26.85 -42.69 -36.65
N ALA A 174 26.43 -41.44 -36.68
CA ALA A 174 26.07 -40.66 -35.47
C ALA A 174 24.54 -40.56 -35.35
N LEU A 175 24.02 -41.07 -34.24
CA LEU A 175 22.59 -41.05 -33.94
C LEU A 175 22.31 -40.04 -32.85
N ILE A 176 21.60 -38.96 -33.16
CA ILE A 176 21.26 -37.84 -32.28
C ILE A 176 19.76 -37.82 -32.04
N LEU A 177 19.35 -38.16 -30.83
CA LEU A 177 17.96 -38.35 -30.44
C LEU A 177 17.54 -37.29 -29.40
N ASP A 178 16.82 -36.27 -29.88
CA ASP A 178 16.28 -35.21 -29.01
C ASP A 178 14.90 -35.58 -28.46
N GLU A 179 14.59 -35.12 -27.26
CA GLU A 179 13.34 -35.41 -26.52
C GLU A 179 13.05 -36.92 -26.37
N PHE A 180 14.09 -37.73 -26.27
CA PHE A 180 14.00 -39.16 -26.14
C PHE A 180 13.12 -39.62 -24.97
N GLN A 181 13.30 -39.00 -23.79
CA GLN A 181 12.50 -39.32 -22.62
C GLN A 181 11.00 -39.04 -22.86
N THR A 182 10.64 -37.91 -23.49
CA THR A 182 9.26 -37.56 -23.79
C THR A 182 8.58 -38.57 -24.70
N TRP A 183 9.32 -39.05 -25.71
CA TRP A 183 8.84 -40.09 -26.62
C TRP A 183 8.68 -41.42 -25.88
N TYR A 184 9.69 -41.86 -25.13
CA TYR A 184 9.72 -43.12 -24.41
C TYR A 184 8.60 -43.20 -23.34
N ASP A 185 8.39 -42.15 -22.58
CA ASP A 185 7.34 -42.09 -21.54
C ASP A 185 5.93 -42.12 -22.15
N GLY A 186 5.77 -41.68 -23.39
CA GLY A 186 4.52 -41.81 -24.16
C GLY A 186 4.21 -43.22 -24.68
N LEU A 187 5.17 -44.16 -24.62
CA LEU A 187 4.97 -45.54 -25.10
C LEU A 187 4.24 -46.38 -24.05
N THR A 188 3.26 -47.16 -24.49
CA THR A 188 2.50 -48.10 -23.65
C THR A 188 2.63 -49.51 -24.16
N ASN A 189 2.75 -50.49 -23.27
CA ASN A 189 2.74 -51.92 -23.63
C ASN A 189 1.30 -52.41 -23.77
N THR A 190 1.01 -53.11 -24.85
CA THR A 190 -0.21 -53.89 -25.02
C THR A 190 0.13 -55.40 -25.07
N LYS A 191 -0.87 -56.25 -24.90
CA LYS A 191 -0.66 -57.72 -25.01
C LYS A 191 -0.05 -58.17 -26.35
N GLN A 192 -0.32 -57.45 -27.42
CA GLN A 192 0.11 -57.77 -28.76
C GLN A 192 1.41 -57.02 -29.13
N TYR A 193 1.59 -55.86 -28.62
CA TYR A 193 2.69 -54.96 -28.97
C TYR A 193 3.29 -54.32 -27.73
N PRO A 194 4.37 -54.87 -27.17
CA PRO A 194 5.08 -54.34 -26.04
C PRO A 194 6.04 -53.18 -26.43
N TRP A 195 5.52 -52.09 -26.95
CA TRP A 195 6.25 -50.95 -27.51
C TRP A 195 7.34 -50.41 -26.61
N ARG A 196 7.02 -50.21 -25.33
CA ARG A 196 7.98 -49.69 -24.34
C ARG A 196 9.12 -50.67 -24.07
N SER A 197 8.81 -51.97 -23.99
CA SER A 197 9.81 -53.02 -23.79
C SER A 197 10.72 -53.17 -25.01
N TRP A 198 10.17 -53.08 -26.20
CA TRP A 198 10.97 -53.09 -27.40
C TRP A 198 11.91 -51.90 -27.55
N ALA A 199 11.40 -50.68 -27.27
CA ALA A 199 12.21 -49.47 -27.24
C ALA A 199 13.32 -49.54 -26.18
N PHE A 200 13.02 -50.11 -25.01
CA PHE A 200 13.95 -50.34 -23.94
C PHE A 200 15.10 -51.24 -24.34
N ASN A 201 14.81 -52.41 -24.96
CA ASN A 201 15.83 -53.35 -25.41
C ASN A 201 16.62 -52.80 -26.59
N PHE A 202 15.98 -52.10 -27.52
CA PHE A 202 16.66 -51.53 -28.66
C PHE A 202 17.66 -50.42 -28.27
N ILE A 203 17.31 -49.50 -27.35
CA ILE A 203 18.25 -48.48 -26.85
C ILE A 203 19.40 -49.11 -26.05
N GLN A 204 19.16 -50.25 -25.38
CA GLN A 204 20.23 -51.00 -24.74
C GLN A 204 21.25 -51.53 -25.78
N ILE A 205 20.78 -52.19 -26.85
CA ILE A 205 21.66 -52.70 -27.95
C ILE A 205 22.45 -51.54 -28.55
N LEU A 206 21.84 -50.44 -28.89
CA LEU A 206 22.53 -49.24 -29.40
C LEU A 206 23.57 -48.71 -28.43
N SER A 207 23.28 -48.70 -27.14
CA SER A 207 24.22 -48.23 -26.11
C SER A 207 25.44 -49.16 -25.96
N GLU A 208 25.23 -50.47 -26.05
CA GLU A 208 26.29 -51.50 -26.04
C GLU A 208 27.16 -51.39 -27.29
N ILE A 209 26.54 -51.25 -28.47
CA ILE A 209 27.29 -51.06 -29.75
C ILE A 209 28.12 -49.77 -29.68
N ALA A 210 27.57 -48.67 -29.20
CA ALA A 210 28.30 -47.41 -29.09
C ALA A 210 29.47 -47.49 -28.12
N LYS A 211 29.40 -48.36 -27.08
CA LYS A 211 30.48 -48.59 -26.11
C LYS A 211 31.55 -49.54 -26.67
N GLU A 212 31.14 -50.64 -27.31
CA GLU A 212 32.03 -51.68 -27.75
C GLU A 212 32.69 -51.41 -29.12
N HIS A 213 31.96 -50.66 -29.96
CA HIS A 213 32.36 -50.27 -31.31
C HIS A 213 32.25 -48.79 -31.56
N PRO A 214 33.05 -47.97 -30.78
CA PRO A 214 33.01 -46.54 -30.88
C PRO A 214 33.37 -45.98 -32.24
N ASP A 215 34.06 -46.73 -33.06
CA ASP A 215 34.39 -46.44 -34.46
C ASP A 215 33.15 -46.50 -35.37
N LEU A 216 32.14 -47.28 -35.00
CA LEU A 216 30.93 -47.52 -35.81
C LEU A 216 29.76 -46.68 -35.46
N LEU A 217 29.53 -46.42 -34.14
CA LEU A 217 28.35 -45.72 -33.68
C LEU A 217 28.70 -44.66 -32.61
N VAL A 218 28.20 -43.42 -32.81
CA VAL A 218 28.09 -42.41 -31.79
C VAL A 218 26.61 -42.26 -31.44
N LEU A 219 26.28 -42.46 -30.15
CA LEU A 219 24.90 -42.33 -29.67
C LEU A 219 24.80 -41.12 -28.76
N VAL A 220 23.92 -40.18 -29.09
CA VAL A 220 23.62 -38.96 -28.31
C VAL A 220 22.14 -38.90 -28.02
N VAL A 221 21.78 -38.80 -26.74
CA VAL A 221 20.37 -38.81 -26.27
C VAL A 221 20.10 -37.66 -25.34
N SER A 222 18.93 -37.01 -25.43
CA SER A 222 18.49 -36.02 -24.43
C SER A 222 17.45 -36.59 -23.48
N VAL A 223 17.63 -36.30 -22.18
CA VAL A 223 16.70 -36.66 -21.11
C VAL A 223 16.41 -35.44 -20.22
N ARG A 224 15.24 -35.42 -19.56
CA ARG A 224 14.86 -34.33 -18.63
C ARG A 224 15.47 -34.54 -17.25
N ASN A 225 15.27 -35.74 -16.70
CA ASN A 225 15.75 -36.08 -15.36
C ASN A 225 16.35 -37.47 -15.33
N GLY A 226 17.14 -37.79 -14.32
CA GLY A 226 17.85 -39.07 -14.19
C GLY A 226 17.04 -40.20 -13.57
N ASN A 227 15.73 -40.07 -13.36
CA ASN A 227 14.93 -41.04 -12.57
C ASN A 227 14.01 -41.91 -13.43
N THR A 228 14.22 -41.99 -14.74
CA THR A 228 13.37 -42.78 -15.66
C THR A 228 14.03 -44.09 -16.08
N ASP A 229 13.20 -45.09 -16.37
CA ASP A 229 13.65 -46.41 -16.87
C ASP A 229 14.55 -46.25 -18.11
N ALA A 230 14.20 -45.34 -19.01
CA ALA A 230 14.97 -45.05 -20.21
C ALA A 230 16.40 -44.55 -19.89
N PHE A 231 16.55 -43.67 -18.91
CA PHE A 231 17.85 -43.18 -18.50
C PHE A 231 18.67 -44.27 -17.82
N GLN A 232 18.05 -45.10 -16.99
CA GLN A 232 18.72 -46.20 -16.29
C GLN A 232 19.33 -47.21 -17.27
N GLN A 233 18.71 -47.47 -18.42
CA GLN A 233 19.26 -48.34 -19.43
C GLN A 233 20.56 -47.82 -20.07
N ILE A 234 20.53 -46.54 -20.45
CA ILE A 234 21.72 -45.88 -20.99
C ILE A 234 22.82 -45.80 -19.92
N GLN A 235 22.44 -45.60 -18.66
CA GLN A 235 23.39 -45.50 -17.54
C GLN A 235 24.17 -46.79 -17.29
N ARG A 236 23.62 -47.98 -17.65
CA ARG A 236 24.31 -49.29 -17.48
C ARG A 236 25.64 -49.34 -18.20
N VAL A 237 25.78 -48.64 -19.31
CA VAL A 237 27.04 -48.61 -20.07
C VAL A 237 27.98 -47.48 -19.66
N ASN A 238 27.65 -46.77 -18.55
CA ASN A 238 28.39 -45.62 -18.01
C ASN A 238 28.61 -44.51 -19.04
N PRO A 239 27.52 -43.84 -19.48
CA PRO A 239 27.58 -42.81 -20.51
C PRO A 239 28.35 -41.60 -20.05
N ILE A 240 28.75 -40.74 -20.96
CA ILE A 240 29.22 -39.39 -20.63
C ILE A 240 28.01 -38.52 -20.39
N ILE A 241 27.85 -38.06 -19.16
CA ILE A 241 26.70 -37.19 -18.77
C ILE A 241 27.13 -35.75 -18.86
N ILE A 242 26.37 -34.96 -19.60
CA ILE A 242 26.42 -33.49 -19.62
C ILE A 242 25.19 -32.98 -18.86
N ASP A 243 25.40 -32.47 -17.66
CA ASP A 243 24.33 -32.00 -16.80
C ASP A 243 24.26 -30.47 -16.82
N PHE A 244 23.19 -29.94 -17.41
CA PHE A 244 22.95 -28.49 -17.55
C PHE A 244 22.63 -27.75 -16.22
N LYS A 245 22.62 -28.45 -15.08
CA LYS A 245 22.44 -27.86 -13.74
C LYS A 245 23.76 -27.71 -12.98
N GLY A 246 24.91 -28.03 -13.59
CA GLY A 246 26.23 -27.94 -12.94
C GLY A 246 26.67 -26.49 -12.66
N PRO A 247 27.61 -26.27 -11.73
CA PRO A 247 28.11 -24.95 -11.37
C PRO A 247 28.74 -24.16 -12.53
N SER A 248 29.41 -24.82 -13.45
CA SER A 248 29.99 -24.24 -14.66
C SER A 248 28.92 -23.73 -15.64
N ALA A 249 27.72 -24.32 -15.60
CA ALA A 249 26.64 -23.94 -16.50
C ALA A 249 26.12 -22.50 -16.22
N LYS A 250 26.14 -22.03 -14.98
CA LYS A 250 25.72 -20.68 -14.66
C LYS A 250 26.65 -19.59 -15.23
N HIS A 251 27.95 -19.80 -15.11
CA HIS A 251 28.94 -18.83 -15.62
C HIS A 251 28.96 -18.76 -17.16
N ASP A 252 28.96 -19.92 -17.82
CA ASP A 252 28.92 -20.01 -19.28
C ASP A 252 27.58 -19.51 -19.83
N ARG A 253 26.47 -19.64 -19.08
CA ARG A 253 25.14 -19.20 -19.50
C ARG A 253 25.07 -17.70 -19.76
N LEU A 254 25.66 -16.88 -18.89
CA LEU A 254 25.72 -15.43 -19.09
C LEU A 254 26.47 -15.08 -20.40
N ARG A 255 27.62 -15.67 -20.63
CA ARG A 255 28.42 -15.42 -21.84
C ARG A 255 27.68 -15.90 -23.10
N LEU A 256 27.00 -17.05 -23.01
CA LEU A 256 26.15 -17.58 -24.09
C LEU A 256 25.01 -16.61 -24.39
N LEU A 257 24.30 -16.08 -23.37
CA LEU A 257 23.20 -15.13 -23.52
C LEU A 257 23.68 -13.86 -24.21
N LEU A 258 24.78 -13.28 -23.76
CA LEU A 258 25.36 -12.08 -24.36
C LEU A 258 25.83 -12.28 -25.80
N HIS A 259 26.45 -13.44 -26.08
CA HIS A 259 26.84 -13.76 -27.43
C HIS A 259 25.63 -13.99 -28.35
N ARG A 260 24.54 -14.58 -27.84
CA ARG A 260 23.29 -14.76 -28.59
C ARG A 260 22.60 -13.46 -28.90
N LEU A 261 22.66 -12.48 -27.98
CA LEU A 261 22.02 -11.18 -28.13
C LEU A 261 22.79 -10.25 -29.05
N PHE A 262 24.14 -10.18 -28.91
CA PHE A 262 24.95 -9.15 -29.55
C PHE A 262 25.98 -9.70 -30.55
N GLU A 263 26.20 -8.93 -31.60
CA GLU A 263 27.19 -9.27 -32.66
C GLU A 263 28.60 -8.96 -32.17
N ASN A 264 28.82 -7.89 -31.40
CA ASN A 264 30.13 -7.30 -31.11
C ASN A 264 30.41 -7.14 -29.60
N ARG A 265 29.71 -7.83 -28.70
CA ARG A 265 29.92 -7.66 -27.24
C ARG A 265 31.36 -7.95 -26.81
N LEU A 266 32.00 -8.98 -27.40
CA LEU A 266 33.38 -9.37 -27.09
C LEU A 266 34.44 -8.40 -27.66
N GLN A 267 34.05 -7.50 -28.56
CA GLN A 267 34.95 -6.49 -29.14
C GLN A 267 35.02 -5.23 -28.28
N VAL A 268 34.11 -5.08 -27.32
CA VAL A 268 34.12 -3.95 -26.39
C VAL A 268 35.09 -4.25 -25.26
N GLY A 269 36.14 -3.41 -25.12
CA GLY A 269 37.20 -3.60 -24.12
C GLY A 269 36.70 -3.43 -22.69
N ASN A 270 37.14 -4.30 -21.79
CA ASN A 270 36.77 -4.27 -20.37
C ASN A 270 37.05 -2.90 -19.69
N PRO A 271 38.19 -2.22 -19.95
CA PRO A 271 38.43 -0.90 -19.34
C PRO A 271 37.42 0.17 -19.77
N GLN A 272 36.92 0.11 -21.01
CA GLN A 272 35.89 1.02 -21.49
C GLN A 272 34.55 0.79 -20.81
N ILE A 273 34.19 -0.48 -20.60
CA ILE A 273 32.98 -0.86 -19.86
C ILE A 273 33.08 -0.40 -18.42
N GLU A 274 34.20 -0.70 -17.76
CA GLU A 274 34.43 -0.35 -16.36
C GLU A 274 34.34 1.17 -16.13
N SER A 275 34.94 1.96 -17.01
CA SER A 275 34.84 3.42 -16.97
C SER A 275 33.41 3.91 -17.12
N LEU A 276 32.60 3.27 -18.00
CA LEU A 276 31.22 3.66 -18.25
C LEU A 276 30.30 3.40 -17.04
N ILE A 277 30.53 2.31 -16.31
CA ILE A 277 29.66 1.87 -15.20
C ILE A 277 30.26 2.14 -13.82
N SER A 278 31.36 2.90 -13.75
CA SER A 278 32.13 3.14 -12.51
C SER A 278 31.26 3.71 -11.37
N GLU A 279 30.39 4.68 -11.69
CA GLU A 279 29.49 5.30 -10.69
C GLU A 279 28.46 4.30 -10.15
N HIS A 280 27.88 3.49 -11.03
CA HIS A 280 26.94 2.44 -10.62
C HIS A 280 27.61 1.43 -9.69
N ILE A 281 28.81 0.97 -10.02
CA ILE A 281 29.57 0.02 -9.20
C ILE A 281 29.94 0.64 -7.85
N ALA A 282 30.41 1.89 -7.84
CA ALA A 282 30.76 2.59 -6.61
C ALA A 282 29.56 2.71 -5.66
N GLU A 283 28.41 3.08 -6.22
CA GLU A 283 27.19 3.22 -5.44
C GLU A 283 26.64 1.87 -4.96
N PHE A 284 26.76 0.84 -5.77
CA PHE A 284 26.43 -0.55 -5.37
C PHE A 284 27.28 -0.97 -4.16
N PHE A 285 28.61 -0.74 -4.19
CA PHE A 285 29.48 -1.11 -3.08
C PHE A 285 29.17 -0.30 -1.82
N ARG A 286 28.89 0.98 -1.97
CA ARG A 286 28.54 1.86 -0.86
C ARG A 286 27.23 1.43 -0.18
N LEU A 287 26.17 1.24 -0.95
CA LEU A 287 24.83 0.93 -0.42
C LEU A 287 24.70 -0.51 0.08
N ARG A 288 25.55 -1.44 -0.39
CA ARG A 288 25.59 -2.83 0.05
C ARG A 288 26.65 -3.09 1.12
N ASP A 289 27.40 -2.08 1.51
CA ASP A 289 28.54 -2.22 2.45
C ASP A 289 29.48 -3.37 2.03
N THR A 290 29.82 -3.41 0.75
CA THR A 290 30.59 -4.51 0.16
C THR A 290 32.01 -4.51 0.68
N ALA A 291 32.44 -5.62 1.28
CA ALA A 291 33.80 -5.75 1.82
C ALA A 291 34.87 -5.56 0.73
N PRO A 292 35.98 -4.84 1.01
CA PRO A 292 37.03 -4.57 0.02
C PRO A 292 37.57 -5.81 -0.68
N ALA A 293 37.66 -6.94 0.04
CA ALA A 293 38.14 -8.22 -0.51
C ALA A 293 37.22 -8.81 -1.59
N GLU A 294 35.94 -8.41 -1.64
CA GLU A 294 34.96 -8.91 -2.60
C GLU A 294 34.77 -7.95 -3.78
N GLN A 295 35.18 -6.69 -3.64
CA GLN A 295 34.94 -5.66 -4.65
C GLN A 295 35.55 -5.99 -6.03
N ASP A 296 36.77 -6.54 -6.06
CA ASP A 296 37.43 -6.86 -7.33
C ASP A 296 36.71 -7.98 -8.09
N ARG A 297 36.25 -8.99 -7.37
CA ARG A 297 35.45 -10.08 -7.95
C ARG A 297 34.14 -9.53 -8.50
N MET A 298 33.42 -8.74 -7.70
CA MET A 298 32.14 -8.18 -8.12
C MET A 298 32.32 -7.19 -9.28
N ARG A 299 33.39 -6.39 -9.29
CA ARG A 299 33.73 -5.52 -10.43
C ARG A 299 33.87 -6.30 -11.71
N THR A 300 34.54 -7.45 -11.65
CA THR A 300 34.68 -8.37 -12.79
C THR A 300 33.30 -8.90 -13.23
N GLU A 301 32.43 -9.28 -12.29
CA GLU A 301 31.06 -9.72 -12.58
C GLU A 301 30.23 -8.64 -13.28
N PHE A 302 30.35 -7.37 -12.85
CA PHE A 302 29.69 -6.25 -13.52
C PHE A 302 30.16 -6.04 -14.96
N VAL A 303 31.49 -6.12 -15.17
CA VAL A 303 32.08 -5.97 -16.52
C VAL A 303 31.64 -7.13 -17.42
N GLU A 304 31.64 -8.36 -16.91
CA GLU A 304 31.23 -9.55 -17.68
C GLU A 304 29.75 -9.55 -18.05
N ALA A 305 28.88 -9.11 -17.12
CA ALA A 305 27.43 -9.06 -17.34
C ALA A 305 26.97 -7.89 -18.22
N TRP A 306 27.81 -6.84 -18.37
CA TRP A 306 27.44 -5.67 -19.15
C TRP A 306 26.91 -6.03 -20.55
N PRO A 307 25.79 -5.41 -21.02
CA PRO A 307 25.13 -4.19 -20.58
C PRO A 307 24.11 -4.35 -19.45
N PHE A 308 23.90 -5.56 -18.96
CA PHE A 308 22.94 -5.82 -17.89
C PHE A 308 23.63 -5.89 -16.53
N ALA A 309 22.99 -5.34 -15.49
CA ALA A 309 23.52 -5.45 -14.14
C ALA A 309 23.48 -6.90 -13.62
N PRO A 310 24.50 -7.41 -12.92
CA PRO A 310 24.50 -8.77 -12.36
C PRO A 310 23.30 -9.05 -11.46
N HIS A 311 22.91 -8.09 -10.65
CA HIS A 311 21.73 -8.20 -9.77
C HIS A 311 20.40 -8.23 -10.54
N LEU A 312 20.31 -7.65 -11.75
CA LEU A 312 19.17 -7.84 -12.63
C LEU A 312 19.15 -9.27 -13.19
N MET A 313 20.30 -9.77 -13.64
CA MET A 313 20.40 -11.14 -14.15
C MET A 313 19.99 -12.16 -13.10
N GLN A 314 20.49 -12.00 -11.88
CA GLN A 314 20.13 -12.85 -10.74
C GLN A 314 18.64 -12.75 -10.41
N LEU A 315 18.05 -11.55 -10.39
CA LEU A 315 16.62 -11.34 -10.18
C LEU A 315 15.78 -12.10 -11.21
N LEU A 316 16.13 -11.96 -12.49
CA LEU A 316 15.40 -12.62 -13.58
C LEU A 316 15.52 -14.14 -13.52
N GLU A 317 16.73 -14.68 -13.32
CA GLU A 317 16.99 -16.11 -13.33
C GLU A 317 16.45 -16.82 -12.07
N ASP A 318 16.82 -16.33 -10.90
CA ASP A 318 16.60 -17.05 -9.64
C ASP A 318 15.20 -16.76 -9.03
N GLN A 319 14.53 -15.66 -9.41
CA GLN A 319 13.31 -15.22 -8.77
C GLN A 319 12.12 -15.12 -9.73
N VAL A 320 12.26 -14.38 -10.84
CA VAL A 320 11.12 -14.11 -11.73
C VAL A 320 10.81 -15.31 -12.63
N LEU A 321 11.83 -15.91 -13.27
CA LEU A 321 11.61 -17.07 -14.15
C LEU A 321 11.21 -18.32 -13.39
N MET A 322 11.75 -18.52 -12.19
CA MET A 322 11.34 -19.61 -11.29
C MET A 322 9.87 -19.48 -10.89
N ALA A 323 9.44 -18.28 -10.51
CA ALA A 323 8.07 -17.99 -10.10
C ALA A 323 7.06 -18.10 -11.26
N THR A 324 7.50 -17.88 -12.50
CA THR A 324 6.62 -17.87 -13.69
C THR A 324 6.56 -19.21 -14.43
N HIS A 325 7.31 -20.23 -14.02
CA HIS A 325 7.46 -21.49 -14.73
C HIS A 325 7.87 -21.31 -16.21
N ALA A 326 8.56 -20.20 -16.52
CA ALA A 326 8.98 -19.85 -17.86
C ALA A 326 10.08 -20.79 -18.38
N GLN A 327 10.25 -20.84 -19.71
CA GLN A 327 11.34 -21.57 -20.34
C GLN A 327 12.63 -20.76 -20.21
N GLU A 328 13.31 -20.94 -19.09
CA GLU A 328 14.46 -20.19 -18.57
C GLU A 328 15.28 -19.37 -19.61
N THR A 329 16.11 -20.03 -20.39
CA THR A 329 17.06 -19.36 -21.30
C THR A 329 16.38 -18.64 -22.47
N ARG A 330 15.32 -19.21 -23.02
CA ARG A 330 14.59 -18.64 -24.16
C ARG A 330 13.85 -17.36 -23.81
N ASP A 331 13.16 -17.37 -22.68
CA ASP A 331 12.34 -16.24 -22.25
C ASP A 331 13.25 -15.14 -21.71
N LEU A 332 14.35 -15.50 -21.05
CA LEU A 332 15.38 -14.56 -20.63
C LEU A 332 15.99 -13.80 -21.83
N ILE A 333 16.33 -14.50 -22.93
CA ILE A 333 16.83 -13.86 -24.17
C ILE A 333 15.81 -12.83 -24.69
N ARG A 334 14.53 -13.16 -24.69
CA ARG A 334 13.48 -12.23 -25.15
C ARG A 334 13.39 -10.98 -24.28
N VAL A 335 13.35 -11.17 -22.97
CA VAL A 335 13.28 -10.06 -21.99
C VAL A 335 14.49 -9.14 -22.16
N LEU A 336 15.70 -9.71 -22.21
CA LEU A 336 16.93 -8.92 -22.32
C LEU A 336 17.04 -8.20 -23.69
N ALA A 337 16.59 -8.83 -24.78
CA ALA A 337 16.57 -8.20 -26.09
C ALA A 337 15.62 -6.98 -26.12
N ASP A 338 14.46 -7.13 -25.55
CA ASP A 338 13.48 -6.03 -25.48
C ASP A 338 13.97 -4.86 -24.60
N LEU A 339 14.53 -5.17 -23.43
CA LEU A 339 15.14 -4.16 -22.57
C LEU A 339 16.22 -3.37 -23.30
N TYR A 340 17.12 -4.07 -23.99
CA TYR A 340 18.21 -3.43 -24.74
C TYR A 340 17.68 -2.55 -25.88
N LYS A 341 16.71 -2.99 -26.67
CA LYS A 341 16.10 -2.19 -27.74
C LYS A 341 15.60 -0.83 -27.26
N ARG A 342 15.07 -0.77 -26.05
CA ARG A 342 14.41 0.42 -25.50
C ARG A 342 15.36 1.35 -24.77
N ARG A 343 16.35 0.80 -24.10
CA ARG A 343 17.24 1.54 -23.20
C ARG A 343 18.71 1.51 -23.65
N GLY A 344 19.08 0.61 -24.54
CA GLY A 344 20.48 0.36 -24.88
C GLY A 344 21.27 1.52 -25.43
N GLU A 345 20.63 2.47 -26.09
CA GLU A 345 21.35 3.63 -26.63
C GLU A 345 21.67 4.67 -25.56
N ASN A 346 20.85 4.80 -24.51
CA ASN A 346 20.88 5.91 -23.56
C ASN A 346 21.29 5.52 -22.13
N ALA A 347 21.38 4.25 -21.78
CA ALA A 347 21.73 3.82 -20.46
C ALA A 347 23.20 3.35 -20.38
N ALA A 348 23.93 3.69 -19.30
CA ALA A 348 25.26 3.16 -19.04
C ALA A 348 25.21 1.67 -18.71
N ILE A 349 24.20 1.26 -17.94
CA ILE A 349 23.91 -0.09 -17.52
C ILE A 349 22.40 -0.28 -17.43
N ILE A 350 21.90 -1.48 -17.68
CA ILE A 350 20.47 -1.84 -17.62
C ILE A 350 20.18 -2.55 -16.31
N THR A 351 19.15 -2.09 -15.57
CA THR A 351 18.74 -2.61 -14.26
C THR A 351 17.25 -2.94 -14.24
N ALA A 352 16.71 -3.31 -13.07
CA ALA A 352 15.28 -3.55 -12.89
C ALA A 352 14.42 -2.29 -13.14
N ALA A 353 15.01 -1.11 -12.99
CA ALA A 353 14.33 0.16 -13.24
C ALA A 353 14.11 0.50 -14.74
N ASP A 354 14.65 -0.30 -15.66
CA ASP A 354 14.51 -0.07 -17.10
C ASP A 354 13.30 -0.74 -17.74
N PHE A 355 12.53 -1.50 -16.97
CA PHE A 355 11.28 -2.07 -17.45
C PHE A 355 10.22 -0.98 -17.63
N ARG A 356 9.43 -1.08 -18.69
CA ARG A 356 8.30 -0.18 -18.93
C ARG A 356 6.99 -0.89 -18.72
N LEU A 357 6.22 -0.37 -17.75
CA LEU A 357 4.94 -0.97 -17.38
C LEU A 357 3.85 -0.76 -18.43
N ASP A 358 3.91 0.34 -19.17
CA ASP A 358 2.97 0.75 -20.21
C ASP A 358 3.19 0.06 -21.57
N ASP A 359 4.21 -0.78 -21.68
CA ASP A 359 4.61 -1.36 -22.94
C ASP A 359 4.09 -2.80 -23.12
N GLU A 360 3.18 -2.97 -24.06
CA GLU A 360 2.59 -4.27 -24.42
C GLU A 360 3.53 -5.17 -25.23
N ASP A 361 4.52 -4.58 -25.91
CA ASP A 361 5.49 -5.32 -26.73
C ASP A 361 6.72 -5.77 -25.93
N SER A 362 6.72 -5.64 -24.58
CA SER A 362 7.85 -6.07 -23.77
C SER A 362 7.97 -7.60 -23.69
N GLY A 363 9.20 -8.11 -23.60
CA GLY A 363 9.43 -9.55 -23.39
C GLY A 363 8.75 -10.10 -22.13
N ILE A 364 8.46 -9.23 -21.17
CA ILE A 364 7.70 -9.54 -19.94
C ILE A 364 6.22 -9.79 -20.26
N ALA A 365 5.61 -9.07 -21.19
CA ALA A 365 4.23 -9.36 -21.58
C ALA A 365 4.09 -10.80 -22.05
N ALA A 366 5.03 -11.32 -22.80
CA ALA A 366 5.04 -12.72 -23.23
C ALA A 366 5.18 -13.72 -22.06
N LEU A 367 5.86 -13.34 -20.98
CA LEU A 367 5.93 -14.12 -19.74
C LEU A 367 4.62 -14.08 -18.95
N LEU A 368 3.94 -12.94 -18.98
CA LEU A 368 2.73 -12.68 -18.21
C LEU A 368 1.46 -13.23 -18.90
N ASP A 369 1.48 -13.42 -20.22
CA ASP A 369 0.35 -13.95 -21.01
C ASP A 369 0.05 -15.44 -20.77
N SER A 370 0.92 -16.15 -20.04
CA SER A 370 0.66 -17.55 -19.71
C SER A 370 -0.42 -17.66 -18.62
N VAL A 371 -1.24 -18.72 -18.68
CA VAL A 371 -2.34 -18.95 -17.71
C VAL A 371 -1.85 -19.00 -16.26
N ALA A 372 -0.62 -19.44 -16.03
CA ALA A 372 0.00 -19.49 -14.70
C ALA A 372 0.33 -18.09 -14.13
N ASN A 373 0.31 -17.04 -14.94
CA ASN A 373 0.80 -15.72 -14.60
C ASN A 373 -0.30 -14.66 -14.50
N GLN A 374 -1.57 -15.05 -14.31
CA GLN A 374 -2.67 -14.09 -14.14
C GLN A 374 -2.45 -13.13 -12.97
N HIS A 375 -1.86 -13.61 -11.89
CA HIS A 375 -1.47 -12.79 -10.75
C HIS A 375 -0.49 -11.68 -11.15
N HIS A 376 0.53 -12.01 -11.95
CA HIS A 376 1.53 -11.05 -12.39
C HIS A 376 0.97 -9.99 -13.33
N ALA A 377 0.03 -10.37 -14.21
CA ALA A 377 -0.68 -9.43 -15.07
C ALA A 377 -1.52 -8.44 -14.27
N LYS A 378 -2.22 -8.92 -13.23
CA LYS A 378 -2.97 -8.06 -12.30
C LYS A 378 -2.07 -7.11 -11.51
N LEU A 379 -0.91 -7.58 -11.04
CA LEU A 379 0.06 -6.70 -10.38
C LEU A 379 0.57 -5.60 -11.31
N ARG A 380 0.79 -5.88 -12.59
CA ARG A 380 1.17 -4.88 -13.60
C ARG A 380 0.08 -3.80 -13.75
N GLU A 381 -1.19 -4.20 -13.88
CA GLU A 381 -2.32 -3.26 -13.90
C GLU A 381 -2.35 -2.37 -12.67
N LYS A 382 -2.13 -2.97 -11.49
CA LYS A 382 -2.06 -2.22 -10.24
C LYS A 382 -0.87 -1.24 -10.23
N ALA A 383 0.30 -1.66 -10.72
CA ALA A 383 1.47 -0.78 -10.79
C ALA A 383 1.23 0.43 -11.71
N ILE A 384 0.59 0.25 -12.88
CA ILE A 384 0.20 1.35 -13.78
C ILE A 384 -0.77 2.31 -13.08
N ARG A 385 -1.80 1.80 -12.40
CA ARG A 385 -2.73 2.64 -11.63
C ARG A 385 -2.05 3.41 -10.50
N ASN A 386 -1.07 2.80 -9.84
CA ASN A 386 -0.32 3.49 -8.79
C ASN A 386 0.56 4.60 -9.37
N LEU A 387 1.15 4.39 -10.54
CA LEU A 387 1.90 5.41 -11.25
C LEU A 387 1.03 6.65 -11.56
N GLU A 388 -0.18 6.44 -12.06
CA GLU A 388 -1.15 7.50 -12.31
C GLU A 388 -1.60 8.19 -11.02
N ALA A 389 -1.90 7.42 -9.97
CA ALA A 389 -2.32 7.94 -8.67
C ALA A 389 -1.27 8.84 -8.03
N VAL A 390 0.01 8.44 -8.08
CA VAL A 390 1.11 9.26 -7.56
C VAL A 390 1.27 10.53 -8.38
N LYS A 391 1.23 10.45 -9.72
CA LYS A 391 1.27 11.64 -10.61
C LYS A 391 0.15 12.63 -10.29
N ASP A 392 -1.07 12.15 -10.10
CA ASP A 392 -2.22 12.98 -9.76
C ASP A 392 -2.13 13.59 -8.36
N ALA A 393 -1.64 12.84 -7.37
CA ALA A 393 -1.52 13.30 -5.98
C ALA A 393 -0.47 14.42 -5.81
N VAL A 394 0.63 14.36 -6.57
CA VAL A 394 1.70 15.39 -6.51
C VAL A 394 1.52 16.51 -7.53
N ALA A 395 0.51 16.43 -8.40
CA ALA A 395 0.21 17.48 -9.38
C ALA A 395 -0.09 18.80 -8.65
N GLY A 396 0.64 19.85 -9.02
CA GLY A 396 0.47 21.19 -8.44
C GLY A 396 1.17 21.44 -7.09
N THR A 397 1.87 20.42 -6.52
CA THR A 397 2.64 20.62 -5.28
C THR A 397 4.02 21.23 -5.53
N GLY A 398 4.50 21.25 -6.78
CA GLY A 398 5.87 21.62 -7.13
C GLY A 398 6.92 20.57 -6.76
N GLN A 399 6.54 19.44 -6.21
CA GLN A 399 7.43 18.33 -5.89
C GLN A 399 7.79 17.56 -7.16
N GLY A 400 9.06 17.52 -7.53
CA GLY A 400 9.57 16.69 -8.62
C GLY A 400 9.80 15.26 -8.14
N LEU A 401 9.36 14.28 -8.93
CA LEU A 401 9.64 12.85 -8.72
C LEU A 401 10.37 12.32 -9.97
N PRO A 402 11.69 12.58 -10.11
CA PRO A 402 12.43 12.28 -11.34
C PRO A 402 12.53 10.79 -11.66
N HIS A 403 12.49 9.91 -10.63
CA HIS A 403 12.64 8.45 -10.78
C HIS A 403 11.35 7.67 -10.55
N LEU A 404 10.19 8.34 -10.53
CA LEU A 404 8.90 7.72 -10.22
C LEU A 404 8.60 6.45 -11.06
N GLU A 405 8.74 6.54 -12.38
CA GLU A 405 8.47 5.41 -13.28
C GLU A 405 9.46 4.27 -13.06
N GLU A 406 10.73 4.61 -12.83
CA GLU A 406 11.82 3.67 -12.60
C GLU A 406 11.68 2.94 -11.27
N ILE A 407 11.33 3.65 -10.20
CA ILE A 407 11.11 3.06 -8.86
C ILE A 407 9.91 2.10 -8.89
N ILE A 408 8.79 2.53 -9.46
CA ILE A 408 7.59 1.69 -9.55
C ILE A 408 7.85 0.45 -10.42
N ALA A 409 8.56 0.59 -11.54
CA ALA A 409 8.92 -0.54 -12.40
C ALA A 409 9.85 -1.53 -11.70
N ALA A 410 10.90 -1.05 -11.05
CA ALA A 410 11.83 -1.88 -10.30
C ALA A 410 11.13 -2.63 -9.15
N LEU A 411 10.28 -1.93 -8.40
CA LEU A 411 9.55 -2.52 -7.30
C LEU A 411 8.52 -3.55 -7.78
N TRP A 412 7.81 -3.27 -8.88
CA TRP A 412 6.90 -4.23 -9.48
C TRP A 412 7.63 -5.51 -9.89
N LEU A 413 8.74 -5.41 -10.65
CA LEU A 413 9.50 -6.57 -11.10
C LEU A 413 10.00 -7.42 -9.91
N ARG A 414 10.52 -6.77 -8.88
CA ARG A 414 11.01 -7.43 -7.67
C ARG A 414 9.89 -8.04 -6.82
N SER A 415 8.66 -7.57 -6.97
CA SER A 415 7.50 -8.14 -6.30
C SER A 415 6.93 -9.39 -7.01
N LEU A 416 7.41 -9.72 -8.21
CA LEU A 416 7.07 -10.97 -8.90
C LEU A 416 7.82 -12.18 -8.34
N ALA A 417 8.82 -11.97 -7.48
CA ALA A 417 9.58 -13.03 -6.82
C ALA A 417 8.70 -13.82 -5.82
N GLU A 418 9.21 -14.96 -5.35
CA GLU A 418 8.54 -15.74 -4.30
C GLU A 418 8.35 -14.91 -3.01
N VAL A 419 7.31 -15.25 -2.24
CA VAL A 419 6.81 -14.48 -1.08
C VAL A 419 7.92 -14.04 -0.12
N ASN A 420 8.90 -14.88 0.16
CA ASN A 420 9.98 -14.57 1.10
C ASN A 420 11.07 -13.65 0.53
N GLN A 421 11.12 -13.47 -0.78
CA GLN A 421 12.11 -12.67 -1.49
C GLN A 421 11.48 -11.47 -2.21
N ALA A 422 10.16 -11.40 -2.22
CA ALA A 422 9.43 -10.35 -2.93
C ALA A 422 9.74 -8.94 -2.40
N GLY A 423 9.71 -7.97 -3.31
CA GLY A 423 9.92 -6.56 -2.99
C GLY A 423 11.39 -6.15 -2.90
N ALA A 424 11.62 -4.93 -2.42
CA ALA A 424 12.95 -4.33 -2.30
C ALA A 424 13.05 -3.36 -1.12
N ASP A 425 14.23 -3.24 -0.55
CA ASP A 425 14.60 -2.16 0.37
C ASP A 425 14.98 -0.88 -0.39
N GLN A 426 15.08 0.22 0.33
CA GLN A 426 15.46 1.51 -0.24
C GLN A 426 16.79 1.45 -0.99
N ALA A 427 17.81 0.81 -0.41
CA ALA A 427 19.14 0.69 -1.01
C ALA A 427 19.09 -0.05 -2.35
N THR A 428 18.32 -1.13 -2.43
CA THR A 428 18.10 -1.87 -3.68
C THR A 428 17.47 -1.01 -4.77
N LEU A 429 16.41 -0.25 -4.43
CA LEU A 429 15.74 0.62 -5.38
C LEU A 429 16.65 1.76 -5.83
N GLN A 430 17.44 2.33 -4.91
CA GLN A 430 18.41 3.38 -5.24
C GLN A 430 19.50 2.87 -6.17
N ILE A 431 20.01 1.65 -5.96
CA ILE A 431 20.94 0.98 -6.89
C ILE A 431 20.31 0.82 -8.27
N ASP A 432 19.06 0.36 -8.33
CA ASP A 432 18.37 0.12 -9.61
C ASP A 432 18.19 1.41 -10.44
N VAL A 433 17.98 2.57 -9.80
CA VAL A 433 17.84 3.85 -10.51
C VAL A 433 19.17 4.55 -10.80
N THR A 434 20.24 4.19 -10.11
CA THR A 434 21.57 4.76 -10.34
C THR A 434 22.17 4.21 -11.65
N ARG A 435 22.64 5.10 -12.52
CA ARG A 435 23.28 4.76 -13.81
C ARG A 435 24.71 5.29 -13.87
N ASP A 436 24.89 6.46 -14.46
CA ASP A 436 26.13 7.19 -14.69
C ASP A 436 26.36 8.32 -13.68
N LYS A 437 25.40 8.58 -12.81
CA LYS A 437 25.46 9.62 -11.79
C LYS A 437 24.88 9.11 -10.48
N LYS A 438 25.54 9.51 -9.41
CA LYS A 438 25.05 9.25 -8.06
C LYS A 438 23.73 9.97 -7.81
N VAL A 439 22.79 9.27 -7.21
CA VAL A 439 21.51 9.81 -6.72
C VAL A 439 21.70 10.29 -5.29
N ASP A 440 21.22 11.49 -4.95
CA ASP A 440 21.29 12.02 -3.59
C ASP A 440 20.41 11.20 -2.65
N ASP A 441 20.97 10.73 -1.55
CA ASP A 441 20.31 9.82 -0.60
C ASP A 441 19.06 10.43 0.03
N ASN A 442 19.13 11.72 0.42
CA ASN A 442 18.01 12.41 1.06
C ASN A 442 16.89 12.70 0.05
N ALA A 443 17.25 13.15 -1.14
CA ALA A 443 16.29 13.39 -2.21
C ALA A 443 15.58 12.09 -2.61
N PHE A 444 16.32 10.98 -2.73
CA PHE A 444 15.74 9.68 -3.03
C PHE A 444 14.81 9.17 -1.93
N GLN A 445 15.20 9.35 -0.67
CA GLN A 445 14.36 8.97 0.47
C GLN A 445 13.04 9.73 0.48
N VAL A 446 13.07 11.05 0.24
CA VAL A 446 11.87 11.88 0.15
C VAL A 446 11.00 11.47 -1.04
N GLU A 447 11.61 11.21 -2.20
CA GLU A 447 10.92 10.73 -3.38
C GLU A 447 10.24 9.38 -3.13
N LEU A 448 10.96 8.40 -2.58
CA LEU A 448 10.42 7.07 -2.27
C LEU A 448 9.28 7.15 -1.24
N ALA A 449 9.45 7.92 -0.17
CA ALA A 449 8.39 8.14 0.82
C ALA A 449 7.13 8.72 0.17
N SER A 450 7.28 9.73 -0.70
CA SER A 450 6.16 10.32 -1.43
C SER A 450 5.48 9.31 -2.36
N ILE A 451 6.23 8.43 -3.03
CA ILE A 451 5.68 7.37 -3.88
C ILE A 451 4.87 6.37 -3.04
N VAL A 452 5.45 5.90 -1.93
CA VAL A 452 4.81 4.91 -1.05
C VAL A 452 3.52 5.45 -0.43
N GLU A 453 3.56 6.67 0.08
CA GLU A 453 2.39 7.33 0.69
C GLU A 453 1.22 7.55 -0.27
N ASN A 454 1.50 7.71 -1.57
CA ASN A 454 0.48 7.97 -2.57
C ASN A 454 0.14 6.75 -3.44
N SER A 455 0.67 5.58 -3.10
CA SER A 455 0.45 4.32 -3.84
C SER A 455 -0.58 3.44 -3.15
N PHE A 456 -1.52 2.90 -3.93
CA PHE A 456 -2.62 2.08 -3.39
C PHE A 456 -2.20 0.65 -3.01
N ASN A 457 -1.20 0.10 -3.69
CA ASN A 457 -0.84 -1.31 -3.62
C ASN A 457 0.58 -1.59 -3.11
N ILE A 458 1.32 -0.56 -2.69
CA ILE A 458 2.62 -0.72 -2.06
C ILE A 458 2.42 -0.93 -0.56
N HIS A 459 2.98 -2.01 -0.05
CA HIS A 459 2.97 -2.37 1.37
C HIS A 459 4.38 -2.38 1.91
N GLU A 460 4.53 -1.93 3.14
CA GLU A 460 5.77 -2.04 3.90
C GLU A 460 5.77 -3.35 4.70
N ASP A 461 6.84 -4.12 4.60
CA ASP A 461 7.08 -5.33 5.35
C ASP A 461 8.51 -5.27 5.94
N GLY A 462 8.62 -4.83 7.18
CA GLY A 462 9.88 -4.47 7.79
C GLY A 462 10.51 -3.26 7.11
N ASN A 463 11.70 -3.44 6.51
CA ASN A 463 12.40 -2.41 5.75
C ASN A 463 12.24 -2.57 4.22
N ARG A 464 11.31 -3.43 3.78
CA ARG A 464 11.06 -3.71 2.36
C ARG A 464 9.72 -3.17 1.91
N TYR A 465 9.66 -2.73 0.67
CA TYR A 465 8.46 -2.33 -0.04
C TYR A 465 8.05 -3.43 -1.00
N ILE A 466 6.76 -3.77 -1.06
CA ILE A 466 6.23 -4.87 -1.87
C ILE A 466 4.94 -4.43 -2.55
N PHE A 467 4.81 -4.67 -3.85
CA PHE A 467 3.52 -4.58 -4.54
C PHE A 467 2.66 -5.81 -4.23
N LYS A 468 1.40 -5.58 -3.85
CA LYS A 468 0.41 -6.64 -3.63
C LYS A 468 -0.87 -6.38 -4.43
N GLU A 469 -1.65 -7.41 -4.69
CA GLU A 469 -2.98 -7.25 -5.31
C GLU A 469 -3.93 -6.48 -4.40
N GLU A 470 -3.84 -6.72 -3.10
CA GLU A 470 -4.62 -6.03 -2.08
C GLU A 470 -4.20 -4.58 -2.01
N GLU A 471 -5.19 -3.71 -1.90
CA GLU A 471 -4.94 -2.29 -1.69
C GLU A 471 -4.50 -2.04 -0.25
N ASN A 472 -3.52 -1.16 -0.06
CA ASN A 472 -3.16 -0.60 1.22
C ASN A 472 -4.20 0.49 1.60
N PRO A 473 -5.09 0.25 2.57
CA PRO A 473 -6.16 1.19 2.87
C PRO A 473 -5.66 2.57 3.28
N GLN A 474 -4.55 2.63 4.02
CA GLN A 474 -3.97 3.90 4.48
C GLN A 474 -3.39 4.69 3.31
N ALA A 475 -2.58 4.06 2.46
CA ALA A 475 -1.97 4.72 1.31
C ALA A 475 -3.04 5.17 0.29
N LYS A 476 -4.03 4.32 0.01
CA LYS A 476 -5.17 4.68 -0.83
C LYS A 476 -5.94 5.89 -0.29
N LEU A 477 -6.15 5.92 1.01
CA LEU A 477 -6.87 7.02 1.67
C LEU A 477 -6.12 8.33 1.52
N ILE A 478 -4.81 8.34 1.79
CA ILE A 478 -3.96 9.53 1.69
C ILE A 478 -3.87 10.02 0.25
N ALA A 479 -3.59 9.14 -0.70
CA ALA A 479 -3.50 9.49 -2.12
C ALA A 479 -4.81 10.07 -2.65
N SER A 480 -5.94 9.46 -2.27
CA SER A 480 -7.26 9.96 -2.66
C SER A 480 -7.57 11.32 -1.99
N ALA A 481 -7.16 11.53 -0.74
CA ALA A 481 -7.34 12.80 -0.05
C ALA A 481 -6.50 13.94 -0.66
N ARG A 482 -5.35 13.64 -1.24
CA ARG A 482 -4.49 14.60 -1.96
C ARG A 482 -4.98 14.94 -3.37
N ASN A 483 -5.84 14.12 -3.93
CA ASN A 483 -6.39 14.33 -5.28
C ASN A 483 -7.56 15.31 -5.26
N ASP A 484 -7.30 16.56 -5.68
CA ASP A 484 -8.30 17.63 -5.71
C ASP A 484 -9.49 17.34 -6.65
N LYS A 485 -9.31 16.50 -7.68
CA LYS A 485 -10.37 16.15 -8.63
C LYS A 485 -11.51 15.32 -8.01
N LEU A 486 -11.27 14.70 -6.87
CA LEU A 486 -12.29 13.88 -6.17
C LEU A 486 -13.27 14.70 -5.33
N PHE A 487 -12.96 15.97 -5.07
CA PHE A 487 -13.77 16.83 -4.21
C PHE A 487 -14.44 17.93 -5.05
N LYS A 488 -15.76 17.91 -5.10
CA LYS A 488 -16.57 18.86 -5.81
C LYS A 488 -17.37 19.71 -4.82
N ASP A 489 -17.74 20.91 -5.26
CA ASP A 489 -18.66 21.79 -4.51
C ASP A 489 -18.22 22.12 -3.07
N ASP A 490 -16.92 22.14 -2.79
CA ASP A 490 -16.36 22.41 -1.46
C ASP A 490 -16.83 21.43 -0.34
N GLU A 491 -17.18 20.17 -0.68
CA GLU A 491 -17.62 19.15 0.30
C GLU A 491 -16.59 18.93 1.41
N ASP A 492 -15.31 18.96 1.08
CA ASP A 492 -14.19 18.82 2.01
C ASP A 492 -14.07 19.98 2.97
N LYS A 493 -14.25 21.21 2.49
CA LYS A 493 -14.24 22.42 3.32
C LYS A 493 -15.46 22.45 4.24
N THR A 494 -16.61 22.00 3.74
CA THR A 494 -17.83 21.86 4.55
C THR A 494 -17.61 20.85 5.68
N HIS A 495 -16.93 19.74 5.38
CA HIS A 495 -16.58 18.76 6.41
C HIS A 495 -15.57 19.32 7.40
N LEU A 496 -14.54 20.03 6.94
CA LEU A 496 -13.57 20.70 7.82
C LEU A 496 -14.26 21.71 8.75
N ALA A 497 -15.21 22.51 8.23
CA ALA A 497 -15.98 23.44 9.05
C ALA A 497 -16.79 22.74 10.16
N LYS A 498 -17.34 21.55 9.86
CA LYS A 498 -18.02 20.71 10.88
C LYS A 498 -17.05 20.24 11.97
N GLU A 499 -15.86 19.81 11.61
CA GLU A 499 -14.84 19.38 12.59
C GLU A 499 -14.33 20.55 13.43
N VAL A 500 -14.14 21.74 12.84
CA VAL A 500 -13.83 22.98 13.58
C VAL A 500 -14.93 23.28 14.59
N ARG A 501 -16.19 23.28 14.15
CA ARG A 501 -17.35 23.53 15.05
C ARG A 501 -17.39 22.51 16.19
N TYR A 502 -17.17 21.22 15.88
CA TYR A 502 -17.18 20.17 16.88
C TYR A 502 -16.08 20.36 17.94
N VAL A 503 -14.87 20.71 17.52
CA VAL A 503 -13.73 20.92 18.43
C VAL A 503 -13.99 22.10 19.37
N ILE A 504 -14.58 23.18 18.87
CA ILE A 504 -14.83 24.39 19.63
C ILE A 504 -16.08 24.25 20.51
N GLY A 505 -17.20 23.88 19.91
CA GLY A 505 -18.51 23.87 20.57
C GLY A 505 -18.94 22.55 21.18
N GLY A 506 -18.25 21.45 20.82
CA GLY A 506 -18.67 20.09 21.17
C GLY A 506 -19.85 19.59 20.32
N ASN A 507 -20.54 18.54 20.81
CA ASN A 507 -21.68 18.00 20.10
C ASN A 507 -22.84 18.98 20.12
N THR A 508 -23.34 19.42 18.98
CA THR A 508 -24.33 20.46 18.79
C THR A 508 -25.75 20.05 19.26
N ASP A 509 -25.98 18.78 19.56
CA ASP A 509 -27.28 18.27 20.02
C ASP A 509 -27.61 18.63 21.48
N VAL A 510 -26.65 19.19 22.22
CA VAL A 510 -26.85 19.66 23.58
C VAL A 510 -27.11 21.14 23.53
N ALA A 511 -28.21 21.58 24.10
CA ALA A 511 -28.55 23.01 24.27
C ALA A 511 -27.40 23.73 24.99
N THR A 512 -26.61 24.48 24.25
CA THR A 512 -25.50 25.26 24.77
C THR A 512 -25.87 26.73 24.83
N ARG A 513 -25.26 27.46 25.78
CA ARG A 513 -25.42 28.92 25.88
C ARG A 513 -24.84 29.67 24.68
N PHE A 514 -24.06 29.01 23.87
CA PHE A 514 -23.33 29.57 22.73
C PHE A 514 -23.83 29.05 21.39
N ARG A 515 -23.72 29.88 20.37
CA ARG A 515 -23.89 29.52 18.97
C ARG A 515 -22.52 29.64 18.30
N VAL A 516 -21.88 28.51 17.99
CA VAL A 516 -20.59 28.47 17.34
C VAL A 516 -20.80 28.48 15.83
N ILE A 517 -20.31 29.50 15.13
CA ILE A 517 -20.45 29.71 13.70
C ILE A 517 -19.05 29.76 13.07
N VAL A 518 -18.74 28.86 12.19
CA VAL A 518 -17.45 28.83 11.47
C VAL A 518 -17.61 29.65 10.20
N LEU A 519 -16.92 30.77 10.10
CA LEU A 519 -16.93 31.62 8.91
C LEU A 519 -16.21 30.96 7.75
N PRO A 520 -16.71 31.09 6.50
CA PRO A 520 -16.13 30.42 5.32
C PRO A 520 -14.80 31.04 4.89
N GLN A 521 -14.14 30.43 3.89
CA GLN A 521 -12.85 30.90 3.36
C GLN A 521 -12.84 32.38 2.98
N TYR A 522 -13.95 32.87 2.38
CA TYR A 522 -14.11 34.25 1.94
C TYR A 522 -14.94 35.11 2.91
N TRP A 523 -14.76 34.89 4.22
CA TRP A 523 -15.53 35.46 5.31
C TRP A 523 -15.65 36.99 5.31
N ARG A 524 -14.71 37.73 4.67
CA ARG A 524 -14.72 39.19 4.65
C ARG A 524 -15.75 39.74 3.66
N SER A 525 -15.88 39.12 2.48
CA SER A 525 -16.73 39.61 1.41
C SER A 525 -18.11 38.97 1.38
N ASP A 526 -18.20 37.71 1.77
CA ASP A 526 -19.43 36.94 1.73
C ASP A 526 -19.48 35.88 2.86
N PRO A 527 -19.69 36.30 4.11
CA PRO A 527 -19.65 35.40 5.25
C PRO A 527 -20.81 34.42 5.32
N TRP A 528 -21.91 34.63 4.61
CA TRP A 528 -23.15 33.88 4.81
C TRP A 528 -23.53 32.94 3.70
N SER A 529 -22.97 33.06 2.49
CA SER A 529 -23.37 32.29 1.32
C SER A 529 -23.06 30.78 1.37
N LYS A 530 -22.07 30.41 2.15
CA LYS A 530 -21.60 29.01 2.28
C LYS A 530 -21.92 28.38 3.63
N ILE A 531 -22.77 29.02 4.42
CA ILE A 531 -23.20 28.58 5.74
C ILE A 531 -24.68 28.19 5.67
N ASP A 532 -25.08 27.26 6.55
CA ASP A 532 -26.50 26.91 6.69
C ASP A 532 -27.35 28.18 6.96
N GLU A 533 -28.50 28.32 6.30
CA GLU A 533 -29.39 29.49 6.46
C GLU A 533 -29.79 29.73 7.90
N SER A 534 -29.90 28.68 8.70
CA SER A 534 -30.20 28.78 10.14
C SER A 534 -29.11 29.47 10.95
N GLU A 535 -27.89 29.60 10.43
CA GLU A 535 -26.76 30.29 11.08
C GLU A 535 -26.72 31.78 10.74
N ASN A 536 -27.55 32.28 9.84
CA ASN A 536 -27.59 33.67 9.47
C ASN A 536 -28.06 34.55 10.64
N PRO A 537 -27.60 35.81 10.75
CA PRO A 537 -27.93 36.69 11.85
C PRO A 537 -29.43 36.87 12.10
N THR A 538 -30.26 36.77 11.05
CA THR A 538 -31.71 36.84 11.14
C THR A 538 -32.38 35.69 11.93
N HIS A 539 -31.65 34.57 12.05
CA HIS A 539 -32.10 33.37 12.76
C HIS A 539 -31.38 33.18 14.12
N TRP A 540 -30.60 34.17 14.56
CA TRP A 540 -29.95 34.08 15.86
C TRP A 540 -30.99 34.17 16.97
N ASP A 541 -30.90 33.26 17.91
CA ASP A 541 -31.65 33.22 19.14
C ASP A 541 -30.90 33.95 20.28
N ASP A 542 -31.32 33.74 21.51
CA ASP A 542 -30.68 34.38 22.70
C ASP A 542 -29.30 33.79 23.07
N ARG A 543 -28.80 32.83 22.28
CA ARG A 543 -27.45 32.29 22.48
C ARG A 543 -26.40 33.29 22.01
N ILE A 544 -25.27 33.29 22.69
CA ILE A 544 -24.14 34.15 22.40
C ILE A 544 -23.42 33.64 21.14
N PRO A 545 -23.35 34.44 20.04
CA PRO A 545 -22.65 34.02 18.83
C PRO A 545 -21.14 34.09 19.04
N LEU A 546 -20.48 32.94 18.77
CA LEU A 546 -19.04 32.83 18.71
C LEU A 546 -18.64 32.56 17.25
N LEU A 547 -18.12 33.61 16.60
CA LEU A 547 -17.71 33.59 15.21
C LEU A 547 -16.25 33.10 15.10
N VAL A 548 -16.03 31.95 14.50
CA VAL A 548 -14.69 31.41 14.28
C VAL A 548 -14.12 31.96 12.99
N VAL A 549 -13.08 32.77 13.11
CA VAL A 549 -12.41 33.43 11.98
C VAL A 549 -11.38 32.49 11.38
N PRO A 550 -11.41 32.19 10.05
CA PRO A 550 -10.56 31.16 9.47
C PRO A 550 -9.08 31.57 9.31
N GLU A 551 -8.79 32.89 9.38
CA GLU A 551 -7.43 33.43 9.25
C GLU A 551 -7.17 34.58 10.19
N PRO A 552 -5.93 34.81 10.67
CA PRO A 552 -5.62 35.94 11.51
C PRO A 552 -5.69 37.24 10.70
N PRO A 553 -6.54 38.25 11.11
CA PRO A 553 -6.57 39.52 10.42
C PRO A 553 -5.29 40.31 10.68
N SER A 554 -4.70 40.89 9.64
CA SER A 554 -3.45 41.69 9.75
C SER A 554 -3.63 42.98 10.57
N LYS A 555 -4.86 43.57 10.56
CA LYS A 555 -5.26 44.72 11.34
C LYS A 555 -6.57 44.39 12.00
N ILE A 556 -6.50 43.74 13.18
CA ILE A 556 -7.67 43.16 13.87
C ILE A 556 -8.78 44.20 14.07
N ASP A 557 -8.48 45.33 14.70
CA ASP A 557 -9.47 46.37 15.03
C ASP A 557 -10.20 46.87 13.77
N ALA A 558 -9.45 47.25 12.74
CA ALA A 558 -10.02 47.74 11.49
C ALA A 558 -10.84 46.66 10.77
N THR A 559 -10.26 45.44 10.63
CA THR A 559 -10.92 44.37 9.88
C THR A 559 -12.20 43.90 10.55
N LEU A 560 -12.19 43.71 11.88
CA LEU A 560 -13.37 43.27 12.60
C LEU A 560 -14.43 44.40 12.73
N GLY A 561 -13.97 45.66 12.84
CA GLY A 561 -14.89 46.82 12.87
C GLY A 561 -15.62 46.97 11.54
N GLU A 562 -14.92 46.89 10.40
CA GLU A 562 -15.52 46.91 9.05
C GLU A 562 -16.45 45.71 8.87
N TRP A 563 -16.02 44.53 9.28
CA TRP A 563 -16.83 43.32 9.17
C TRP A 563 -18.16 43.43 9.96
N LEU A 564 -18.13 43.92 11.22
CA LEU A 564 -19.35 44.11 12.02
C LEU A 564 -20.29 45.14 11.40
N ARG A 565 -19.75 46.22 10.82
CA ARG A 565 -20.59 47.23 10.14
C ARG A 565 -21.26 46.64 8.88
N ASP A 566 -20.51 45.92 8.07
CA ASP A 566 -20.95 45.54 6.73
C ASP A 566 -21.84 44.28 6.74
N ASN A 567 -21.67 43.43 7.76
CA ASN A 567 -22.33 42.12 7.80
C ASN A 567 -23.39 41.97 8.93
N LEU A 568 -23.49 42.90 9.84
CA LEU A 568 -24.49 42.88 10.91
C LEU A 568 -25.27 44.21 10.99
N GLN A 569 -26.60 44.11 10.93
CA GLN A 569 -27.47 45.26 11.16
C GLN A 569 -27.69 45.58 12.63
N SER A 570 -27.68 44.52 13.48
CA SER A 570 -27.90 44.60 14.92
C SER A 570 -27.05 43.53 15.64
N LEU A 571 -27.14 43.54 16.99
CA LEU A 571 -26.49 42.54 17.85
C LEU A 571 -24.94 42.59 17.85
N ARG A 572 -24.36 43.70 17.42
CA ARG A 572 -22.90 43.85 17.24
C ARG A 572 -22.09 43.64 18.52
N ASN A 573 -22.64 44.05 19.69
CA ASN A 573 -21.99 43.88 20.99
C ASN A 573 -22.13 42.46 21.57
N THR A 574 -22.94 41.58 20.94
CA THR A 574 -23.10 40.21 21.42
C THR A 574 -22.06 39.27 20.84
N VAL A 575 -21.39 39.67 19.76
CA VAL A 575 -20.47 38.83 18.98
C VAL A 575 -19.15 38.64 19.72
N ARG A 576 -18.68 37.42 19.75
CA ARG A 576 -17.32 37.07 20.14
C ARG A 576 -16.62 36.49 18.94
N PHE A 577 -15.45 36.99 18.60
CA PHE A 577 -14.60 36.43 17.55
C PHE A 577 -13.58 35.49 18.16
N LEU A 578 -13.52 34.26 17.68
CA LEU A 578 -12.46 33.33 17.99
C LEU A 578 -11.40 33.40 16.86
N LEU A 579 -10.18 33.75 17.22
CA LEU A 579 -9.11 34.05 16.29
C LEU A 579 -8.09 32.90 16.27
N PRO A 580 -7.54 32.55 15.09
CA PRO A 580 -6.45 31.66 15.02
C PRO A 580 -5.12 32.30 15.42
N GLN A 581 -4.11 31.48 15.67
CA GLN A 581 -2.76 31.91 16.02
C GLN A 581 -2.19 32.88 14.98
N ASP A 582 -1.39 33.85 15.43
CA ASP A 582 -0.70 34.79 14.56
C ASP A 582 0.23 34.08 13.59
N GLY A 583 0.26 34.57 12.35
CA GLY A 583 1.09 33.99 11.28
C GLY A 583 0.56 32.68 10.69
N SER A 584 -0.55 32.16 11.20
CA SER A 584 -1.15 30.96 10.62
C SER A 584 -1.86 31.27 9.28
N THR A 585 -1.90 30.30 8.39
CA THR A 585 -2.63 30.40 7.12
C THR A 585 -4.13 30.26 7.33
N ASN A 586 -4.93 30.61 6.31
CA ASN A 586 -6.36 30.34 6.34
C ASN A 586 -6.61 28.82 6.49
N VAL A 587 -7.47 28.44 7.45
CA VAL A 587 -7.77 27.03 7.75
C VAL A 587 -8.22 26.24 6.51
N PHE A 588 -9.00 26.88 5.62
CA PHE A 588 -9.48 26.25 4.38
C PHE A 588 -8.49 26.28 3.22
N ALA A 589 -7.37 27.00 3.38
CA ALA A 589 -6.26 27.05 2.43
C ALA A 589 -5.02 26.28 2.95
N ASP A 590 -5.05 25.82 4.18
CA ASP A 590 -4.02 25.00 4.79
C ASP A 590 -4.13 23.57 4.24
N ARG A 591 -3.18 23.21 3.34
CA ARG A 591 -3.24 21.95 2.61
C ARG A 591 -3.23 20.74 3.53
N ASP A 592 -2.47 20.78 4.60
CA ASP A 592 -2.36 19.65 5.54
C ASP A 592 -3.67 19.44 6.30
N LEU A 593 -4.29 20.52 6.77
CA LEU A 593 -5.60 20.44 7.41
C LEU A 593 -6.69 19.95 6.45
N VAL A 594 -6.67 20.44 5.20
CA VAL A 594 -7.63 20.02 4.17
C VAL A 594 -7.44 18.54 3.84
N VAL A 595 -6.20 18.06 3.69
CA VAL A 595 -5.93 16.63 3.43
C VAL A 595 -6.36 15.76 4.60
N LEU A 596 -6.10 16.16 5.84
CA LEU A 596 -6.58 15.44 7.03
C LEU A 596 -8.12 15.38 7.08
N ALA A 597 -8.80 16.48 6.80
CA ALA A 597 -10.26 16.51 6.75
C ALA A 597 -10.82 15.60 5.65
N ARG A 598 -10.18 15.57 4.48
CA ARG A 598 -10.50 14.67 3.38
C ARG A 598 -10.27 13.20 3.75
N CYS A 599 -9.20 12.88 4.48
CA CYS A 599 -8.97 11.53 5.02
C CYS A 599 -10.12 11.10 5.92
N VAL A 600 -10.56 11.94 6.84
CA VAL A 600 -11.71 11.64 7.72
C VAL A 600 -12.98 11.42 6.91
N PHE A 601 -13.26 12.30 5.97
CA PHE A 601 -14.45 12.25 5.11
C PHE A 601 -14.51 11.01 4.22
N LEU A 602 -13.40 10.66 3.54
CA LEU A 602 -13.33 9.48 2.70
C LEU A 602 -13.36 8.19 3.53
N ALA A 603 -12.66 8.16 4.66
CA ALA A 603 -12.68 7.01 5.55
C ALA A 603 -14.08 6.73 6.09
N GLU A 604 -14.86 7.78 6.40
CA GLU A 604 -16.25 7.65 6.78
C GLU A 604 -17.11 7.06 5.66
N LYS A 605 -16.94 7.50 4.42
CA LYS A 605 -17.64 6.94 3.25
C LYS A 605 -17.27 5.47 2.99
N TRP A 606 -16.02 5.06 3.25
CA TRP A 606 -15.50 3.73 2.89
C TRP A 606 -15.52 2.70 4.02
N LYS A 607 -15.80 3.10 5.27
CA LYS A 607 -15.81 2.17 6.42
C LYS A 607 -16.77 0.97 6.29
N ALA A 608 -17.84 1.11 5.50
CA ALA A 608 -18.76 0.02 5.20
C ALA A 608 -18.14 -1.03 4.25
N GLN A 609 -17.14 -0.66 3.44
CA GLN A 609 -16.47 -1.53 2.49
C GLN A 609 -15.32 -2.31 3.13
N ASN A 610 -14.60 -1.66 4.06
CA ASN A 610 -13.48 -2.28 4.78
C ASN A 610 -13.39 -1.67 6.20
N PRO A 611 -13.46 -2.50 7.28
CA PRO A 611 -13.40 -2.05 8.67
C PRO A 611 -12.12 -1.26 9.02
N GLU A 612 -11.03 -1.44 8.27
CA GLU A 612 -9.78 -0.71 8.47
C GLU A 612 -9.97 0.79 8.28
N TYR A 613 -10.85 1.22 7.36
CA TYR A 613 -11.18 2.63 7.22
C TYR A 613 -11.83 3.24 8.46
N GLY A 614 -12.54 2.44 9.27
CA GLY A 614 -13.07 2.91 10.55
C GLY A 614 -11.96 3.25 11.56
N ARG A 615 -10.89 2.46 11.59
CA ARG A 615 -9.70 2.72 12.43
C ARG A 615 -8.94 3.94 11.94
N LEU A 616 -8.76 4.05 10.61
CA LEU A 616 -8.11 5.20 9.99
C LEU A 616 -8.91 6.48 10.19
N GLN A 617 -10.25 6.43 10.11
CA GLN A 617 -11.13 7.54 10.44
C GLN A 617 -10.83 8.05 11.86
N THR A 618 -10.84 7.17 12.85
CA THR A 618 -10.59 7.53 14.25
C THR A 618 -9.21 8.16 14.45
N LYS A 619 -8.18 7.58 13.80
CA LYS A 619 -6.81 8.09 13.83
C LYS A 619 -6.73 9.52 13.30
N TYR A 620 -7.15 9.75 12.05
CA TYR A 620 -7.02 11.04 11.38
C TYR A 620 -7.97 12.10 11.96
N GLN A 621 -9.12 11.67 12.45
CA GLN A 621 -10.05 12.59 13.13
C GLN A 621 -9.46 13.11 14.45
N ARG A 622 -8.80 12.25 15.21
CA ARG A 622 -8.09 12.68 16.43
C ARG A 622 -6.98 13.67 16.09
N GLU A 623 -6.13 13.33 15.11
CA GLU A 623 -5.02 14.17 14.67
C GLU A 623 -5.52 15.55 14.19
N LEU A 624 -6.52 15.56 13.31
CA LEU A 624 -7.16 16.79 12.84
C LEU A 624 -7.69 17.64 14.00
N ARG A 625 -8.41 17.02 14.94
CA ARG A 625 -9.00 17.73 16.09
C ARG A 625 -7.97 18.29 17.04
N ASP A 626 -6.87 17.58 17.26
CA ASP A 626 -5.77 18.05 18.11
C ASP A 626 -5.10 19.29 17.50
N ILE A 627 -4.86 19.31 16.18
CA ILE A 627 -4.32 20.48 15.47
C ILE A 627 -5.32 21.63 15.51
N LEU A 628 -6.60 21.38 15.21
CA LEU A 628 -7.63 22.42 15.20
C LEU A 628 -7.84 23.03 16.58
N LYS A 629 -7.77 22.24 17.65
CA LYS A 629 -7.88 22.74 19.04
C LYS A 629 -6.74 23.69 19.40
N ALA A 630 -5.53 23.38 18.97
CA ALA A 630 -4.37 24.24 19.19
C ALA A 630 -4.38 25.49 18.29
N ARG A 631 -5.06 25.44 17.14
CA ARG A 631 -5.06 26.51 16.14
C ARG A 631 -5.70 27.80 16.61
N PHE A 632 -6.74 27.74 17.48
CA PHE A 632 -7.53 28.87 17.94
C PHE A 632 -7.20 29.14 19.41
N ASP A 633 -6.38 30.14 19.65
CA ASP A 633 -5.83 30.45 20.99
C ASP A 633 -6.29 31.79 21.57
N ARG A 634 -6.92 32.62 20.76
CA ARG A 634 -7.32 33.99 21.15
C ARG A 634 -8.77 34.29 20.80
N PHE A 635 -9.36 35.20 21.53
CA PHE A 635 -10.66 35.75 21.21
C PHE A 635 -10.63 37.27 21.21
N ALA A 636 -11.61 37.88 20.54
CA ALA A 636 -11.79 39.34 20.52
C ALA A 636 -13.25 39.70 20.78
N ILE A 637 -13.45 40.71 21.61
CA ILE A 637 -14.75 41.35 21.84
C ILE A 637 -14.62 42.84 21.59
N ILE A 638 -15.70 43.49 21.12
CA ILE A 638 -15.69 44.93 20.90
C ILE A 638 -15.60 45.64 22.20
N SER A 639 -14.67 46.62 22.31
CA SER A 639 -14.53 47.50 23.46
C SER A 639 -14.94 48.93 23.18
N ASN A 640 -14.74 49.41 21.94
CA ASN A 640 -15.16 50.76 21.56
C ASN A 640 -15.62 50.80 20.11
N TRP A 641 -16.70 51.48 19.80
CA TRP A 641 -17.33 51.51 18.49
C TRP A 641 -17.35 52.89 17.87
N ASN A 642 -16.90 52.96 16.62
CA ASN A 642 -17.03 54.13 15.76
C ASN A 642 -17.71 53.74 14.43
N PHE A 643 -19.01 54.07 14.32
CA PHE A 643 -19.78 53.67 13.14
C PHE A 643 -19.34 54.37 11.85
N GLN A 644 -18.91 55.63 11.94
CA GLN A 644 -18.50 56.43 10.79
C GLN A 644 -17.12 55.99 10.27
N GLU A 645 -16.22 55.66 11.17
CA GLU A 645 -14.86 55.19 10.87
C GLU A 645 -14.58 53.87 11.57
N PRO A 646 -15.08 52.73 11.03
CA PRO A 646 -14.93 51.44 11.67
C PRO A 646 -13.47 50.99 11.92
N LYS A 647 -12.52 51.51 11.12
CA LYS A 647 -11.07 51.32 11.33
C LYS A 647 -10.56 51.88 12.68
N ASN A 648 -11.35 52.76 13.32
CA ASN A 648 -11.04 53.34 14.61
C ASN A 648 -11.76 52.64 15.78
N CYS A 649 -12.52 51.56 15.48
CA CYS A 649 -13.05 50.67 16.50
C CYS A 649 -11.91 50.05 17.29
N ARG A 650 -12.15 49.64 18.52
CA ARG A 650 -11.22 48.94 19.37
C ARG A 650 -11.81 47.62 19.81
N PHE A 651 -10.98 46.60 19.84
CA PHE A 651 -11.34 45.30 20.36
C PHE A 651 -10.39 44.93 21.50
N THR A 652 -10.90 44.32 22.53
CA THR A 652 -10.11 43.66 23.55
C THR A 652 -9.77 42.26 23.02
N ILE A 653 -8.48 41.96 22.90
CA ILE A 653 -7.97 40.70 22.35
C ILE A 653 -7.21 39.99 23.47
N GLU A 654 -7.67 38.81 23.85
CA GLU A 654 -7.11 38.04 24.97
C GLU A 654 -6.96 36.56 24.55
N SER A 655 -6.01 35.85 25.21
CA SER A 655 -5.88 34.41 25.08
C SER A 655 -6.81 33.68 26.03
N HIS A 656 -7.44 32.63 25.55
CA HIS A 656 -8.22 31.74 26.42
C HIS A 656 -7.37 30.57 26.94
N LYS A 657 -7.69 30.14 28.19
CA LYS A 657 -7.11 28.91 28.76
C LYS A 657 -8.21 27.87 28.92
N ALA A 658 -8.36 27.03 27.89
CA ALA A 658 -9.41 26.01 27.89
C ALA A 658 -8.95 24.67 28.42
N GLU A 659 -8.10 24.63 29.42
CA GLU A 659 -7.62 23.39 30.05
C GLU A 659 -8.78 22.64 30.71
N GLY A 660 -9.19 21.51 30.12
CA GLY A 660 -10.29 20.70 30.69
C GLY A 660 -11.72 21.27 30.53
N THR A 661 -11.89 22.42 29.89
CA THR A 661 -13.19 23.05 29.62
C THR A 661 -13.38 23.29 28.11
N LYS A 662 -14.64 23.53 27.70
CA LYS A 662 -14.90 23.94 26.31
C LYS A 662 -14.42 25.36 26.09
N ILE A 663 -13.91 25.64 24.87
CA ILE A 663 -13.41 26.97 24.51
C ILE A 663 -14.44 28.09 24.77
N PRO A 664 -15.74 27.98 24.38
CA PRO A 664 -16.72 29.03 24.66
C PRO A 664 -16.90 29.31 26.15
N ASP A 665 -16.92 28.28 27.01
CA ASP A 665 -17.07 28.43 28.46
C ASP A 665 -15.84 29.09 29.10
N ALA A 666 -14.63 28.75 28.60
CA ALA A 666 -13.40 29.38 29.05
C ALA A 666 -13.35 30.86 28.69
N ILE A 667 -13.76 31.24 27.47
CA ILE A 667 -13.87 32.62 27.02
C ILE A 667 -14.87 33.37 27.88
N ASP A 668 -16.02 32.78 28.11
CA ASP A 668 -17.09 33.42 28.92
C ASP A 668 -16.65 33.68 30.37
N LYS A 669 -16.02 32.67 30.96
CA LYS A 669 -15.46 32.85 32.32
C LYS A 669 -14.41 33.98 32.34
N HIS A 670 -13.51 34.01 31.35
CA HIS A 670 -12.51 35.08 31.26
C HIS A 670 -13.14 36.47 31.13
N ILE A 671 -14.21 36.61 30.29
CA ILE A 671 -14.93 37.87 30.13
C ILE A 671 -15.59 38.30 31.45
N ILE A 672 -16.24 37.39 32.16
CA ILE A 672 -16.90 37.65 33.42
C ILE A 672 -15.91 38.06 34.50
N ASP A 673 -14.78 37.36 34.59
CA ASP A 673 -13.82 37.55 35.66
C ASP A 673 -12.88 38.75 35.44
N HIS A 674 -12.58 39.13 34.17
CA HIS A 674 -11.53 40.10 33.85
C HIS A 674 -11.95 41.28 32.96
N LEU A 675 -12.96 41.13 32.12
CA LEU A 675 -13.35 42.16 31.13
C LEU A 675 -14.68 42.84 31.40
N PHE A 676 -15.56 42.24 32.19
CA PHE A 676 -16.80 42.83 32.57
C PHE A 676 -16.57 43.75 33.78
N ILE A 677 -16.86 45.05 33.63
CA ILE A 677 -16.76 46.09 34.66
C ILE A 677 -18.15 46.27 35.29
N PRO A 678 -18.35 45.78 36.54
CA PRO A 678 -19.66 45.88 37.20
C PRO A 678 -20.13 47.30 37.36
N GLU A 679 -19.25 48.28 37.67
CA GLU A 679 -19.53 49.65 37.84
C GLU A 679 -20.12 50.30 36.60
N ASP A 680 -19.59 50.06 35.44
CA ASP A 680 -20.11 50.58 34.17
C ASP A 680 -21.53 50.07 33.87
N PHE A 681 -21.78 48.81 34.21
CA PHE A 681 -23.11 48.20 34.08
C PHE A 681 -24.10 48.81 35.08
N GLU A 682 -23.67 49.02 36.36
CA GLU A 682 -24.48 49.68 37.38
C GLU A 682 -24.81 51.07 36.97
N ASP A 683 -23.85 51.87 36.54
CA ASP A 683 -24.07 53.28 36.08
C ASP A 683 -25.03 53.33 34.89
N PHE A 684 -24.92 52.33 33.95
CA PHE A 684 -25.85 52.24 32.82
C PHE A 684 -27.30 52.04 33.29
N ILE A 685 -27.52 51.08 34.19
CA ILE A 685 -28.85 50.79 34.72
C ILE A 685 -29.39 51.95 35.61
N LEU A 686 -28.52 52.52 36.46
CA LEU A 686 -28.90 53.68 37.36
C LEU A 686 -29.25 54.95 36.56
N THR A 687 -28.59 55.14 35.40
CA THR A 687 -28.91 56.26 34.49
C THR A 687 -30.29 56.08 33.82
N ALA A 688 -30.73 54.86 33.62
CA ALA A 688 -32.02 54.51 33.00
C ALA A 688 -33.18 54.54 34.01
N ALA A 689 -32.92 54.24 35.27
CA ALA A 689 -33.93 54.11 36.34
C ALA A 689 -34.78 55.40 36.59
N PRO A 690 -34.22 56.62 36.53
CA PRO A 690 -35.02 57.84 36.66
C PRO A 690 -36.11 58.01 35.56
N ASN A 691 -35.84 57.47 34.38
CA ASN A 691 -36.70 57.56 33.21
C ASN A 691 -37.72 56.39 33.10
N ASN A 692 -37.77 55.51 34.11
CA ASN A 692 -38.65 54.34 34.10
C ASN A 692 -38.55 53.51 32.83
N GLU A 693 -37.32 53.20 32.41
CA GLU A 693 -37.04 52.51 31.10
C GLU A 693 -37.41 51.03 31.16
N PRO A 694 -37.97 50.49 30.07
CA PRO A 694 -38.28 49.07 29.98
C PRO A 694 -36.99 48.20 29.95
N VAL A 695 -37.00 47.11 30.72
CA VAL A 695 -35.87 46.18 30.76
C VAL A 695 -35.55 45.63 29.36
N GLY A 696 -36.58 45.38 28.52
CA GLY A 696 -36.41 44.96 27.15
C GLY A 696 -35.64 45.95 26.25
N LYS A 697 -35.85 47.27 26.48
CA LYS A 697 -35.11 48.33 25.82
C LYS A 697 -33.64 48.34 26.27
N LEU A 698 -33.40 48.25 27.58
CA LEU A 698 -32.04 48.17 28.13
C LEU A 698 -31.27 46.94 27.61
N MET A 699 -31.95 45.80 27.49
CA MET A 699 -31.37 44.59 26.88
C MET A 699 -30.99 44.81 25.38
N LYS A 700 -31.83 45.47 24.60
CA LYS A 700 -31.56 45.80 23.22
C LYS A 700 -30.38 46.77 23.10
N GLU A 701 -30.28 47.77 23.96
CA GLU A 701 -29.15 48.70 24.00
C GLU A 701 -27.84 48.04 24.41
N LEU A 702 -27.84 47.10 25.33
CA LEU A 702 -26.66 46.33 25.74
C LEU A 702 -26.19 45.37 24.66
N LYS A 703 -27.09 44.91 23.78
CA LYS A 703 -26.74 44.08 22.62
C LYS A 703 -26.09 44.91 21.49
N GLU A 704 -26.13 46.23 21.53
CA GLU A 704 -25.47 47.14 20.60
C GLU A 704 -24.28 47.85 21.26
N PRO A 705 -23.28 48.27 20.46
CA PRO A 705 -22.20 49.10 20.94
C PRO A 705 -22.70 50.46 21.42
N ARG A 706 -22.11 51.00 22.48
CA ARG A 706 -22.51 52.28 23.06
C ARG A 706 -22.25 53.45 22.11
N PRO A 707 -23.20 54.37 21.87
CA PRO A 707 -23.01 55.52 21.00
C PRO A 707 -22.04 56.55 21.61
N GLY A 708 -21.46 57.40 20.75
CA GLY A 708 -20.62 58.52 21.17
C GLY A 708 -19.21 58.19 21.62
N GLY A 709 -18.67 57.03 21.19
CA GLY A 709 -17.30 56.63 21.51
C GLY A 709 -17.10 56.20 22.99
N LYS A 710 -18.19 55.90 23.69
CA LYS A 710 -18.11 55.30 25.03
C LYS A 710 -17.71 53.86 24.96
N ASP A 711 -17.02 53.37 25.98
CA ASP A 711 -16.61 51.96 26.07
C ASP A 711 -17.86 51.04 26.15
N CYS A 712 -17.80 49.94 25.45
CA CYS A 712 -18.86 48.94 25.39
C CYS A 712 -18.91 48.12 26.67
N ILE A 713 -20.10 47.88 27.21
CA ILE A 713 -20.28 46.94 28.30
C ILE A 713 -20.34 45.54 27.73
N ALA A 714 -19.47 44.67 28.17
CA ALA A 714 -19.40 43.32 27.67
C ALA A 714 -20.74 42.56 27.86
N TRP A 715 -21.31 42.03 26.76
CA TRP A 715 -22.57 41.29 26.83
C TRP A 715 -22.37 39.92 27.48
N LEU A 716 -23.07 39.66 28.59
CA LEU A 716 -22.94 38.40 29.34
C LEU A 716 -24.02 37.35 28.99
N GLY A 717 -24.89 37.65 28.03
CA GLY A 717 -26.09 36.87 27.72
C GLY A 717 -27.28 37.27 28.63
N GLU A 718 -28.48 37.05 28.13
CA GLU A 718 -29.73 37.54 28.74
C GLU A 718 -29.90 37.08 30.21
N THR A 719 -29.61 35.81 30.50
CA THR A 719 -29.78 35.25 31.84
C THR A 719 -28.90 35.94 32.89
N LEU A 720 -27.60 36.15 32.60
CA LEU A 720 -26.70 36.80 33.56
C LEU A 720 -26.98 38.29 33.70
N VAL A 721 -27.40 38.97 32.63
CA VAL A 721 -27.80 40.38 32.69
C VAL A 721 -29.03 40.53 33.57
N LYS A 722 -30.03 39.66 33.44
CA LYS A 722 -31.22 39.66 34.36
C LYS A 722 -30.81 39.45 35.80
N GLU A 723 -29.92 38.51 36.06
CA GLU A 723 -29.43 38.26 37.41
C GLU A 723 -28.71 39.49 38.00
N ARG A 724 -27.95 40.23 37.19
CA ARG A 724 -27.28 41.45 37.57
C ARG A 724 -28.30 42.58 37.90
N ILE A 725 -29.34 42.75 37.08
CA ILE A 725 -30.41 43.70 37.31
C ILE A 725 -31.12 43.35 38.64
N ILE A 726 -31.45 42.09 38.88
CA ILE A 726 -32.07 41.65 40.14
C ILE A 726 -31.11 41.88 41.32
N ARG A 727 -29.80 41.75 41.18
CA ARG A 727 -28.87 42.10 42.29
C ARG A 727 -28.83 43.54 42.60
N LEU A 728 -28.92 44.43 41.60
CA LEU A 728 -29.08 45.89 41.86
C LEU A 728 -30.36 46.21 42.65
N CYS A 729 -31.43 45.51 42.27
CA CYS A 729 -32.69 45.62 43.01
C CYS A 729 -32.56 45.09 44.46
N ALA A 730 -31.91 43.94 44.66
CA ALA A 730 -31.69 43.37 46.00
C ALA A 730 -30.75 44.21 46.88
N ARG A 731 -29.87 45.02 46.27
CA ARG A 731 -29.04 46.04 46.95
C ARG A 731 -29.80 47.32 47.26
N GLY A 732 -31.06 47.43 46.84
CA GLY A 732 -31.88 48.64 47.08
C GLY A 732 -31.52 49.85 46.20
N LEU A 733 -30.68 49.66 45.18
CA LEU A 733 -30.27 50.73 44.27
C LEU A 733 -31.34 51.06 43.19
N ILE A 734 -32.13 50.07 42.80
CA ILE A 734 -33.27 50.22 41.90
C ILE A 734 -34.50 49.47 42.43
N ALA A 735 -35.67 49.79 41.93
CA ALA A 735 -36.83 48.92 41.99
C ALA A 735 -37.25 48.46 40.59
N ILE A 736 -38.04 47.40 40.50
CA ILE A 736 -38.49 46.82 39.23
C ILE A 736 -40.03 46.75 39.29
N ASN A 737 -40.66 47.35 38.27
CA ASN A 737 -42.11 47.27 38.06
C ASN A 737 -42.40 46.08 37.09
N LEU A 738 -43.04 45.03 37.59
CA LEU A 738 -43.46 43.88 36.81
C LEU A 738 -44.86 44.16 36.22
N ARG A 739 -44.89 44.71 35.01
CA ARG A 739 -46.11 44.91 34.21
C ARG A 739 -47.18 45.77 34.91
N GLY A 740 -46.78 46.67 35.78
CA GLY A 740 -47.71 47.47 36.54
C GLY A 740 -48.50 46.72 37.67
N MET A 741 -48.24 45.44 37.87
CA MET A 741 -48.96 44.60 38.83
C MET A 741 -48.17 44.31 40.11
N GLU A 742 -46.89 44.24 40.06
CA GLU A 742 -45.98 43.89 41.16
C GLU A 742 -44.75 44.78 41.11
N TYR A 743 -44.32 45.30 42.23
CA TYR A 743 -43.03 45.98 42.35
C TYR A 743 -42.06 45.13 43.15
N LEU A 744 -40.85 44.86 42.56
CA LEU A 744 -39.77 44.29 43.31
C LEU A 744 -38.91 45.40 43.90
N GLN A 745 -38.74 45.35 45.22
CA GLN A 745 -37.86 46.24 46.00
C GLN A 745 -37.44 45.49 47.26
N VAL A 746 -36.36 45.97 47.91
CA VAL A 746 -35.92 45.45 49.21
C VAL A 746 -36.96 45.80 50.24
N GLU A 747 -37.32 44.87 51.12
CA GLU A 747 -38.24 45.05 52.20
C GLU A 747 -37.46 45.48 53.44
N ASP A 748 -38.15 46.25 54.39
CA ASP A 748 -37.49 46.77 55.57
C ASP A 748 -36.86 45.62 56.40
N GLY A 749 -35.54 45.71 56.60
CA GLY A 749 -34.79 44.74 57.39
C GLY A 749 -34.34 43.51 56.62
N GLU A 750 -34.61 43.43 55.29
CA GLU A 750 -34.18 42.35 54.45
C GLU A 750 -32.72 42.51 54.03
N THR A 751 -31.94 41.45 54.11
CA THR A 751 -30.56 41.45 53.63
C THR A 751 -30.50 41.18 52.09
N GLU A 752 -29.43 41.66 51.47
CA GLU A 752 -29.25 41.48 50.02
C GLU A 752 -29.47 40.01 49.53
N ASP A 753 -28.95 39.05 50.26
CA ASP A 753 -29.07 37.64 49.88
C ASP A 753 -30.50 37.10 50.01
N VAL A 754 -31.26 37.55 50.98
CA VAL A 754 -32.67 37.18 51.15
C VAL A 754 -33.50 37.83 50.06
N ALA A 755 -33.33 39.15 49.85
CA ALA A 755 -33.98 39.90 48.77
C ALA A 755 -33.69 39.27 47.39
N TRP A 756 -32.44 38.93 47.12
CA TRP A 756 -32.07 38.30 45.90
C TRP A 756 -32.76 36.93 45.72
N LYS A 757 -32.75 36.08 46.74
CA LYS A 757 -33.44 34.78 46.68
C LYS A 757 -34.91 34.87 46.37
N ARG A 758 -35.58 35.87 46.96
CA ARG A 758 -37.00 36.16 46.75
C ARG A 758 -37.30 36.66 45.33
N MET A 759 -36.40 37.51 44.79
CA MET A 759 -36.60 38.15 43.49
C MET A 759 -36.06 37.32 42.30
N ARG A 760 -35.17 36.42 42.58
CA ARG A 760 -34.53 35.59 41.56
C ARG A 760 -35.56 34.89 40.69
N GLY A 761 -35.38 34.96 39.34
CA GLY A 761 -36.26 34.31 38.36
C GLY A 761 -37.58 35.01 38.05
N LYS A 762 -37.88 36.14 38.71
CA LYS A 762 -39.13 36.87 38.47
C LYS A 762 -39.12 37.69 37.18
N LEU A 763 -37.97 38.01 36.59
CA LEU A 763 -37.89 38.65 35.30
C LEU A 763 -38.24 37.62 34.21
N GLY A 764 -39.29 37.87 33.46
CA GLY A 764 -39.76 37.02 32.37
C GLY A 764 -38.84 37.05 31.14
N THR A 765 -39.30 36.55 30.03
CA THR A 765 -38.58 36.50 28.75
C THR A 765 -39.41 37.14 27.63
N GLY A 766 -38.76 37.63 26.58
CA GLY A 766 -39.39 38.16 25.37
C GLY A 766 -40.25 39.41 25.71
N LYS A 767 -41.50 39.48 25.24
CA LYS A 767 -42.40 40.62 25.41
C LYS A 767 -42.60 41.03 26.85
N HIS A 768 -42.43 40.14 27.79
CA HIS A 768 -42.54 40.44 29.21
C HIS A 768 -41.47 41.41 29.69
N LEU A 769 -40.31 41.45 29.07
CA LEU A 769 -39.24 42.38 29.39
C LEU A 769 -39.53 43.80 28.88
N ASP A 770 -40.28 43.92 27.78
CA ASP A 770 -40.70 45.21 27.24
C ASP A 770 -41.77 45.89 28.16
N GLU A 771 -42.51 45.11 28.93
CA GLU A 771 -43.51 45.58 29.93
C GLU A 771 -42.98 45.70 31.40
N THR A 772 -41.71 45.26 31.58
CA THR A 772 -41.02 45.32 32.88
C THR A 772 -40.12 46.57 32.93
N HIS A 773 -40.20 47.40 33.88
CA HIS A 773 -39.50 48.70 33.96
C HIS A 773 -38.58 48.79 35.16
N VAL A 774 -37.43 49.41 34.96
CA VAL A 774 -36.51 49.77 36.05
C VAL A 774 -36.80 51.20 36.49
N LEU A 775 -36.93 51.42 37.82
CA LEU A 775 -37.20 52.74 38.39
C LEU A 775 -36.33 52.94 39.66
N LEU A 776 -36.27 54.20 40.09
CA LEU A 776 -35.66 54.50 41.39
C LEU A 776 -36.58 54.01 42.53
N PRO A 777 -36.05 53.51 43.67
CA PRO A 777 -36.83 52.96 44.76
C PRO A 777 -37.86 54.00 45.28
N GLN A 778 -37.54 55.31 45.31
CA GLN A 778 -38.38 56.40 45.68
C GLN A 778 -39.56 56.64 44.74
N ASN A 779 -39.55 56.14 43.56
CA ASN A 779 -40.60 56.24 42.54
C ASN A 779 -41.64 55.11 42.60
N VAL A 780 -41.44 54.15 43.54
CA VAL A 780 -42.45 53.13 43.79
C VAL A 780 -43.66 53.77 44.46
N PRO A 781 -44.87 53.59 43.90
CA PRO A 781 -46.07 54.14 44.58
C PRO A 781 -46.20 53.59 46.00
N ALA A 782 -46.34 54.44 46.98
CA ALA A 782 -46.65 54.02 48.33
C ALA A 782 -47.91 53.17 48.32
N THR A 783 -47.83 51.93 48.70
CA THR A 783 -48.98 51.06 48.90
C THR A 783 -49.72 51.60 50.08
N GLY A 784 -50.76 52.40 49.83
CA GLY A 784 -51.74 52.90 50.83
C GLY A 784 -52.37 51.71 51.51
N GLY A 785 -52.38 51.78 52.87
CA GLY A 785 -52.92 50.75 53.76
C GLY A 785 -54.29 50.28 53.33
N VAL A 786 -54.49 49.02 53.23
CA VAL A 786 -55.80 48.40 53.02
C VAL A 786 -56.55 48.52 54.29
N GLY A 787 -57.53 49.46 54.33
CA GLY A 787 -58.58 49.50 55.29
C GLY A 787 -59.48 48.27 55.11
N THR A 788 -59.62 47.56 56.19
CA THR A 788 -60.65 46.54 56.41
C THR A 788 -62.04 47.13 56.20
N LEU A 789 -62.82 46.63 55.23
CA LEU A 789 -64.23 46.69 55.22
C LEU A 789 -64.85 45.33 55.06
N ASP A 790 -65.55 45.03 56.13
CA ASP A 790 -66.36 43.80 56.32
C ASP A 790 -67.63 43.85 55.46
N GLY A 791 -68.18 42.70 55.11
CA GLY A 791 -69.58 42.54 54.82
C GLY A 791 -70.09 42.21 53.43
N GLY A 792 -70.47 41.01 53.23
CA GLY A 792 -71.78 40.67 52.78
C GLY A 792 -72.00 40.20 51.33
N GLN A 793 -72.35 38.92 51.25
CA GLN A 793 -73.36 38.26 50.43
C GLN A 793 -73.12 37.96 48.97
N GLN A 794 -72.93 36.62 48.78
CA GLN A 794 -73.76 35.69 48.00
C GLN A 794 -74.23 36.08 46.59
N GLY A 795 -73.94 35.26 45.65
CA GLY A 795 -74.56 35.15 44.35
C GLY A 795 -73.96 34.04 43.53
N THR A 796 -74.58 32.86 43.69
CA THR A 796 -74.37 31.61 42.89
C THR A 796 -74.63 31.83 41.40
N LEU A 797 -73.90 31.16 40.58
CA LEU A 797 -74.40 30.12 39.61
C LEU A 797 -73.33 29.47 38.76
N PHE A 798 -73.28 28.20 38.92
CA PHE A 798 -72.61 27.22 38.10
C PHE A 798 -73.36 26.98 36.76
N PRO A 799 -72.96 26.19 35.75
CA PRO A 799 -72.11 24.98 35.84
C PRO A 799 -71.15 24.91 34.66
N GLY A 800 -70.27 24.01 34.49
CA GLY A 800 -69.96 22.65 34.84
C GLY A 800 -68.84 22.19 33.96
N GLY A 801 -68.20 21.31 34.40
CA GLY A 801 -67.80 19.95 34.29
C GLY A 801 -66.34 19.81 33.97
N GLY A 802 -65.61 19.10 34.59
CA GLY A 802 -65.56 17.95 35.42
C GLY A 802 -64.15 17.34 35.31
N VAL A 803 -63.49 17.25 36.41
CA VAL A 803 -63.08 16.05 37.12
C VAL A 803 -61.94 15.23 36.39
N THR A 804 -60.80 14.78 36.87
CA THR A 804 -60.27 14.51 38.23
C THR A 804 -58.80 14.20 38.17
N THR A 805 -58.06 14.60 39.16
CA THR A 805 -56.89 13.92 39.68
C THR A 805 -57.37 12.68 40.48
N PRO A 806 -56.59 11.67 40.80
CA PRO A 806 -55.53 11.75 41.81
C PRO A 806 -54.32 10.80 41.66
N THR A 807 -53.31 11.22 42.24
CA THR A 807 -52.32 10.63 43.20
C THR A 807 -52.23 9.12 43.42
N GLN A 808 -50.98 8.69 43.42
CA GLN A 808 -50.28 7.80 44.35
C GLN A 808 -50.06 6.31 44.01
N THR A 809 -48.77 6.01 44.03
CA THR A 809 -48.05 4.94 44.77
C THR A 809 -48.17 3.48 44.33
N GLY A 810 -46.99 2.92 44.11
CA GLY A 810 -46.61 1.65 44.70
C GLY A 810 -46.49 0.46 43.85
N GLY A 811 -45.29 0.05 43.63
CA GLY A 811 -44.91 -1.32 44.04
C GLY A 811 -44.99 -2.45 43.00
N ALA A 812 -43.83 -3.01 42.78
CA ALA A 812 -43.54 -4.45 42.63
C ALA A 812 -43.91 -5.20 41.36
N THR A 813 -42.85 -5.64 40.71
CA THR A 813 -42.60 -6.90 40.02
C THR A 813 -43.53 -8.09 40.41
N PRO A 814 -43.48 -9.29 39.76
CA PRO A 814 -42.97 -9.77 38.46
C PRO A 814 -43.97 -10.71 37.72
N ILE A 815 -43.47 -11.38 36.67
CA ILE A 815 -43.74 -12.79 36.26
C ILE A 815 -43.99 -12.93 34.77
N SER A 816 -43.04 -13.63 34.15
CA SER A 816 -43.25 -14.37 32.90
C SER A 816 -44.36 -15.50 33.08
N PRO A 817 -44.99 -16.09 32.07
CA PRO A 817 -44.29 -17.11 31.29
C PRO A 817 -44.78 -17.37 29.84
N VAL A 818 -43.93 -18.02 29.09
CA VAL A 818 -44.05 -19.28 28.31
C VAL A 818 -44.88 -19.33 27.04
N GLY A 819 -44.22 -19.87 26.03
CA GLY A 819 -44.69 -20.74 24.98
C GLY A 819 -44.74 -20.09 23.61
N GLY A 820 -44.20 -20.58 22.59
CA GLY A 820 -43.72 -21.87 22.16
C GLY A 820 -43.44 -21.81 20.69
N ASP A 821 -42.46 -22.56 20.32
CA ASP A 821 -42.31 -23.38 19.10
C ASP A 821 -42.08 -22.73 17.73
N GLY A 822 -40.98 -23.19 17.14
CA GLY A 822 -40.98 -23.53 15.73
C GLY A 822 -39.75 -23.17 14.93
N GLY A 823 -38.68 -23.97 15.00
CA GLY A 823 -38.13 -24.50 13.79
C GLY A 823 -36.90 -23.92 13.17
N MET A 824 -35.84 -24.66 13.27
CA MET A 824 -34.74 -24.92 12.32
C MET A 824 -33.50 -24.01 12.30
N THR A 825 -32.47 -24.62 12.83
CA THR A 825 -31.03 -24.37 12.60
C THR A 825 -30.65 -24.41 11.12
N PRO A 826 -29.53 -23.73 10.74
CA PRO A 826 -28.34 -24.52 10.54
C PRO A 826 -27.07 -23.93 11.20
N THR A 827 -26.39 -24.84 11.83
CA THR A 827 -24.95 -25.10 11.90
C THR A 827 -23.95 -23.96 11.70
N GLY A 828 -23.23 -23.63 12.73
CA GLY A 828 -21.84 -23.97 12.86
C GLY A 828 -20.89 -22.85 12.55
N GLY A 829 -20.52 -22.05 13.53
CA GLY A 829 -19.33 -21.25 13.57
C GLY A 829 -18.97 -21.02 15.02
N SER A 830 -18.05 -21.84 15.51
CA SER A 830 -17.54 -21.76 16.87
C SER A 830 -16.91 -20.39 17.13
N GLN A 831 -17.58 -19.55 17.88
CA GLN A 831 -16.90 -18.47 18.60
C GLN A 831 -16.04 -19.11 19.72
N PRO A 832 -14.78 -18.68 19.90
CA PRO A 832 -14.01 -19.10 21.06
C PRO A 832 -14.71 -18.56 22.30
N GLY A 833 -15.10 -19.45 23.18
CA GLY A 833 -15.70 -19.12 24.46
C GLY A 833 -14.81 -18.18 25.25
N SER A 834 -15.43 -17.20 25.90
CA SER A 834 -14.82 -16.34 26.89
C SER A 834 -14.13 -17.18 27.95
N ILE A 835 -12.81 -17.09 28.04
CA ILE A 835 -11.98 -17.84 28.99
C ILE A 835 -12.18 -17.33 30.44
N PHE A 836 -12.85 -16.20 30.63
CA PHE A 836 -13.07 -15.59 31.94
C PHE A 836 -14.57 -15.64 32.30
N GLY A 837 -14.92 -16.55 33.18
CA GLY A 837 -16.27 -16.66 33.74
C GLY A 837 -16.51 -15.65 34.85
N GLY A 838 -17.57 -14.90 34.74
CA GLY A 838 -18.44 -14.42 35.79
C GLY A 838 -17.97 -13.30 36.73
N GLY A 839 -18.69 -12.16 36.68
CA GLY A 839 -19.15 -11.34 37.78
C GLY A 839 -18.14 -10.92 38.87
N GLY A 840 -17.33 -9.90 38.56
CA GLY A 840 -16.48 -9.21 39.55
C GLY A 840 -15.99 -7.86 39.03
N PRO A 841 -15.26 -7.10 39.82
CA PRO A 841 -14.76 -5.76 39.45
C PRO A 841 -13.69 -5.76 38.32
N TYR A 842 -13.50 -6.90 37.64
CA TYR A 842 -12.51 -7.05 36.57
C TYR A 842 -13.18 -7.11 35.21
N ILE A 843 -12.62 -6.34 34.27
CA ILE A 843 -13.08 -6.28 32.88
C ILE A 843 -12.20 -7.23 32.05
N PRO A 844 -12.75 -8.23 31.34
CA PRO A 844 -11.99 -9.09 30.47
C PRO A 844 -11.59 -8.33 29.18
N LEU A 845 -10.29 -8.27 28.89
CA LEU A 845 -9.74 -7.71 27.67
C LEU A 845 -9.15 -8.85 26.84
N ASN A 846 -9.63 -9.03 25.61
CA ASN A 846 -9.14 -10.03 24.68
C ASN A 846 -8.43 -9.34 23.50
N PHE A 847 -7.20 -9.73 23.26
CA PHE A 847 -6.41 -9.23 22.15
C PHE A 847 -6.25 -10.33 21.08
N PRO A 848 -6.64 -10.07 19.81
CA PRO A 848 -6.45 -11.05 18.75
C PRO A 848 -4.96 -11.31 18.49
N ALA A 849 -4.66 -12.47 17.92
CA ALA A 849 -3.29 -12.88 17.61
C ALA A 849 -2.52 -11.81 16.83
N THR A 850 -1.35 -11.43 17.33
CA THR A 850 -0.49 -10.39 16.76
C THR A 850 0.96 -10.58 17.22
N SER A 851 1.90 -9.78 16.68
CA SER A 851 3.29 -9.80 17.12
C SER A 851 3.45 -9.25 18.56
N ALA A 852 4.52 -9.64 19.24
CA ALA A 852 4.79 -9.18 20.61
C ALA A 852 4.87 -7.65 20.72
N LEU A 853 5.47 -6.98 19.72
CA LEU A 853 5.58 -5.52 19.69
C LEU A 853 4.21 -4.85 19.58
N ASN A 854 3.36 -5.36 18.68
CA ASN A 854 2.00 -4.86 18.52
C ASN A 854 1.10 -5.18 19.72
N LEU A 855 1.36 -6.29 20.42
CA LEU A 855 0.65 -6.64 21.65
C LEU A 855 0.99 -5.65 22.77
N LEU A 856 2.25 -5.24 22.92
CA LEU A 856 2.70 -4.22 23.87
C LEU A 856 1.94 -2.90 23.66
N GLY A 857 1.91 -2.39 22.42
CA GLY A 857 1.17 -1.16 22.11
C GLY A 857 -0.34 -1.28 22.36
N LYS A 858 -0.93 -2.47 22.13
CA LYS A 858 -2.35 -2.71 22.43
C LYS A 858 -2.63 -2.78 23.94
N ILE A 859 -1.73 -3.35 24.71
CA ILE A 859 -1.83 -3.41 26.17
C ILE A 859 -1.84 -1.98 26.73
N GLU A 860 -0.87 -1.17 26.32
CA GLU A 860 -0.77 0.24 26.74
C GLU A 860 -1.97 1.09 26.32
N SER A 861 -2.42 0.95 25.06
CA SER A 861 -3.57 1.71 24.54
C SER A 861 -4.91 1.32 25.18
N ASN A 862 -5.02 0.17 25.81
CA ASN A 862 -6.18 -0.27 26.58
C ASN A 862 -6.06 0.00 28.09
N GLY A 863 -5.13 0.88 28.48
CA GLY A 863 -5.01 1.37 29.86
C GLY A 863 -4.33 0.41 30.83
N ILE A 864 -3.65 -0.65 30.32
CA ILE A 864 -2.83 -1.53 31.15
C ILE A 864 -1.45 -0.88 31.28
N THR A 865 -1.26 -0.18 32.38
CA THR A 865 0.01 0.49 32.72
C THR A 865 0.86 -0.38 33.65
N PRO A 866 2.15 -0.08 33.87
CA PRO A 866 2.99 -0.82 34.80
C PRO A 866 2.46 -0.94 36.23
N GLY A 867 1.54 -0.05 36.64
CA GLY A 867 0.86 -0.09 37.95
C GLY A 867 -0.48 -0.83 37.97
N SER A 868 -0.95 -1.34 36.84
CA SER A 868 -2.22 -2.04 36.75
C SER A 868 -2.16 -3.41 37.41
N GLN A 869 -3.15 -3.72 38.25
CA GLN A 869 -3.31 -5.06 38.85
C GLN A 869 -4.14 -5.94 37.93
N LEU A 870 -3.58 -7.07 37.52
CA LEU A 870 -4.23 -8.06 36.64
C LEU A 870 -4.64 -9.28 37.46
N LYS A 871 -5.85 -9.78 37.24
CA LYS A 871 -6.36 -10.98 37.93
C LYS A 871 -5.77 -12.26 37.33
N ALA A 872 -5.70 -12.34 36.04
CA ALA A 872 -5.19 -13.50 35.32
C ALA A 872 -4.73 -13.11 33.91
N LEU A 873 -3.78 -13.85 33.35
CA LEU A 873 -3.30 -13.73 31.98
C LEU A 873 -3.36 -15.10 31.31
N ASN A 874 -4.01 -15.17 30.14
CA ASN A 874 -3.93 -16.31 29.23
C ASN A 874 -3.23 -15.89 27.94
N LEU A 875 -2.13 -16.56 27.60
CA LEU A 875 -1.34 -16.30 26.40
C LEU A 875 -1.30 -17.58 25.53
N ARG A 876 -1.79 -17.49 24.29
CA ARG A 876 -1.65 -18.56 23.29
C ARG A 876 -0.57 -18.16 22.29
N VAL A 877 0.38 -19.05 22.05
CA VAL A 877 1.45 -18.89 21.06
C VAL A 877 1.41 -20.10 20.14
N ASP A 878 1.18 -19.85 18.83
CA ASP A 878 1.15 -20.90 17.82
C ASP A 878 2.55 -21.08 17.19
N LYS A 879 2.86 -22.30 16.77
CA LYS A 879 4.14 -22.68 16.11
C LYS A 879 5.39 -22.41 16.94
N LEU A 880 5.34 -22.73 18.21
CA LEU A 880 6.45 -22.58 19.14
C LEU A 880 7.33 -23.83 19.14
N THR A 881 8.65 -23.68 19.05
CA THR A 881 9.60 -24.77 19.26
C THR A 881 9.82 -25.04 20.74
N GLY A 882 10.20 -26.29 21.11
CA GLY A 882 10.49 -26.64 22.51
C GLY A 882 11.59 -25.75 23.14
N ALA A 883 12.60 -25.33 22.38
CA ALA A 883 13.64 -24.41 22.81
C ALA A 883 13.10 -23.02 23.15
N GLN A 884 12.24 -22.49 22.26
CA GLN A 884 11.59 -21.19 22.49
C GLN A 884 10.65 -21.22 23.70
N LEU A 885 9.94 -22.33 23.93
CA LEU A 885 9.11 -22.51 25.11
C LEU A 885 9.98 -22.48 26.40
N GLN A 886 11.08 -23.18 26.40
CA GLN A 886 12.02 -23.17 27.55
C GLN A 886 12.56 -21.78 27.82
N ASP A 887 12.88 -20.99 26.78
CA ASP A 887 13.39 -19.63 26.94
C ASP A 887 12.31 -18.67 27.49
N ILE A 888 11.04 -18.86 27.10
CA ILE A 888 9.91 -18.11 27.66
C ILE A 888 9.78 -18.45 29.15
N ILE A 889 9.76 -19.73 29.51
CA ILE A 889 9.61 -20.18 30.90
C ILE A 889 10.75 -19.62 31.80
N LYS A 890 11.99 -19.59 31.31
CA LYS A 890 13.14 -19.02 32.05
C LYS A 890 13.03 -17.53 32.33
N LYS A 891 12.19 -16.79 31.54
CA LYS A 891 11.97 -15.34 31.68
C LYS A 891 10.74 -15.00 32.52
N LEU A 892 9.97 -16.00 32.98
CA LEU A 892 8.82 -15.76 33.84
C LEU A 892 9.30 -15.36 35.24
N PRO A 893 8.65 -14.39 35.90
CA PRO A 893 9.03 -13.93 37.25
C PRO A 893 8.94 -15.05 38.29
N ASP A 894 9.90 -15.12 39.18
CA ASP A 894 9.84 -16.02 40.32
C ASP A 894 8.75 -15.62 41.33
N GLY A 895 8.16 -16.60 41.99
CA GLY A 895 7.17 -16.36 43.07
C GLY A 895 5.71 -16.31 42.60
N MET A 896 5.43 -16.57 41.32
CA MET A 896 4.09 -16.72 40.77
C MET A 896 3.78 -18.17 40.39
N THR A 897 2.51 -18.56 40.40
CA THR A 897 2.06 -19.87 39.94
C THR A 897 1.62 -19.77 38.46
N TYR A 898 2.10 -20.71 37.65
CA TYR A 898 1.84 -20.74 36.21
C TYR A 898 1.13 -22.06 35.85
N GLU A 899 0.09 -21.97 35.02
CA GLU A 899 -0.54 -23.11 34.41
C GLU A 899 -0.20 -23.11 32.90
N LEU A 900 0.36 -24.24 32.43
CA LEU A 900 0.83 -24.39 31.06
C LEU A 900 0.07 -25.50 30.33
N GLY A 901 -0.69 -25.15 29.31
CA GLY A 901 -1.26 -26.08 28.34
C GLY A 901 -0.41 -26.12 27.08
N VAL A 902 0.03 -27.29 26.63
CA VAL A 902 0.82 -27.47 25.41
C VAL A 902 0.14 -28.49 24.51
N GLU A 903 -0.14 -28.11 23.25
CA GLU A 903 -0.56 -29.04 22.19
C GLU A 903 0.68 -29.46 21.40
N LYS A 904 1.08 -30.72 21.44
CA LYS A 904 2.23 -31.27 20.73
C LYS A 904 1.75 -31.89 19.41
N GLU A 905 2.39 -31.50 18.27
CA GLU A 905 2.18 -32.24 17.02
C GLU A 905 2.57 -33.70 17.16
N GLN A 906 1.68 -34.61 16.80
CA GLN A 906 2.02 -36.03 16.71
C GLN A 906 2.89 -36.23 15.46
N THR A 907 4.16 -36.50 15.65
CA THR A 907 5.02 -37.04 14.57
C THR A 907 4.47 -38.39 14.15
N GLN A 908 3.95 -38.50 12.92
CA GLN A 908 3.66 -39.77 12.26
C GLN A 908 4.94 -40.58 12.04
#